data_4d6093bccd1db924cfd52d284c962a48
#
_entry.id   4d6093bccd1db924cfd52d284c962a48
#
_cell.length_a   1.000
_cell.length_b   1.000
_cell.length_c   1.000
_cell.angle_alpha   90.00
_cell.angle_beta   90.00
_cell.angle_gamma   90.00
#
_symmetry.space_group_name_H-M   'P 1'
#
loop_
_entity.id
_entity.type
_entity.pdbx_description
1 polymer ?
#
loop_
_entity_poly.entity_id
_entity_poly.type
_entity_poly.pdbx_seq_one_letter_code
_entity_poly.pdbx_strand_id
1 'polypeptide(L)'
;MGSTIAQKLIKSHLLSGDMTVGSEIGLRIDQTLTQDATGTMAYLEFEAMGVERVKTELSVAYIDHNTLQTGFENADDHRFIRSAAKKRGLLFSRPGNGICHQVHLERFGIPGKTLIGSDSHTPTGGGIGMLSFGAGGLDVAVAMGGGAYYITMPKMTRINLHGALSPWVSAKDIILEVLRIMSVKGGVGKIIEYGGDGIKTLSVPERATITNMGTELGATTSVFPSDEVTKAFLAAQGREQDWVEVKADDDAVYDEVIDIDLSTLEPLAAMPHMPDNVKKVSEIGEIKIDQVCIGSCTNSSLYDMLKVAAILKGKRVAPSVSLTISPGSMQVLRMLSEDGALSDILGAGARLLECACGPCIGMGQSPNSGAVSLRTFNRNFEGRSGTADAGVYLVSPEVAAASALTGVLTDPRTLGEAPHITMPDHFEINDNLIDKPASPEEAKNLEIVYGPNIKPVPNGDALPESIEAEVVLKVGDNITTDHIMPAGAKILPYRSNVPFLSNFCFKQCDENFAEHCKQAGKGIIIGGSNYGQGSSREHAALVPLYLGIKSVITKSFARIHQANLINAGIVPFTFADPADYDRIEKGDKLALDGIRETIENGGEAVLKNETKDESYKLCYSFSGRQKDIILAGGLLNYTRESHK
;
A
#
# COMPACT_ATOMS: atom_id res chain seq x y z
N MET A 1 -17.60 6.93 28.84
CA MET A 1 -17.42 5.88 27.85
C MET A 1 -15.94 5.71 27.65
N GLY A 2 -15.46 4.49 27.79
CA GLY A 2 -14.08 4.15 27.57
C GLY A 2 -13.70 4.23 26.09
N SER A 3 -12.41 4.32 25.83
CA SER A 3 -11.85 4.46 24.49
C SER A 3 -11.31 3.14 23.97
N THR A 4 -11.50 2.88 22.69
CA THR A 4 -10.87 1.75 21.97
C THR A 4 -9.35 2.00 21.83
N ILE A 5 -8.58 0.98 21.45
CA ILE A 5 -7.14 1.13 21.13
C ILE A 5 -6.95 2.20 20.05
N ALA A 6 -7.67 2.06 18.95
CA ALA A 6 -7.54 2.98 17.81
C ALA A 6 -7.90 4.42 18.19
N GLN A 7 -8.95 4.64 19.01
CA GLN A 7 -9.31 5.98 19.50
C GLN A 7 -8.21 6.58 20.37
N LYS A 8 -7.57 5.79 21.25
CA LYS A 8 -6.44 6.26 22.08
C LYS A 8 -5.25 6.67 21.22
N LEU A 9 -4.90 5.83 20.22
CA LEU A 9 -3.80 6.09 19.31
C LEU A 9 -4.08 7.31 18.42
N ILE A 10 -5.29 7.44 17.87
CA ILE A 10 -5.70 8.63 17.13
C ILE A 10 -5.60 9.88 18.00
N LYS A 11 -6.17 9.85 19.20
CA LYS A 11 -6.19 10.99 20.13
C LYS A 11 -4.79 11.48 20.49
N SER A 12 -3.84 10.57 20.71
CA SER A 12 -2.46 10.93 21.08
C SER A 12 -1.65 11.51 19.91
N HIS A 13 -2.12 11.35 18.67
CA HIS A 13 -1.45 11.83 17.46
C HIS A 13 -2.28 12.90 16.71
N LEU A 14 -3.43 13.29 17.23
CA LEU A 14 -4.34 14.25 16.59
C LEU A 14 -3.71 15.64 16.55
N LEU A 15 -3.57 16.21 15.37
CA LEU A 15 -3.07 17.56 15.12
C LEU A 15 -4.21 18.53 14.77
N SER A 16 -5.23 18.04 14.07
CA SER A 16 -6.37 18.85 13.62
C SER A 16 -7.63 18.02 13.44
N GLY A 17 -8.79 18.67 13.43
CA GLY A 17 -10.11 18.03 13.33
C GLY A 17 -10.62 17.53 14.68
N ASP A 18 -11.78 16.92 14.67
CA ASP A 18 -12.39 16.27 15.82
C ASP A 18 -12.66 14.79 15.55
N MET A 19 -12.77 13.98 16.61
CA MET A 19 -12.93 12.53 16.52
C MET A 19 -14.37 12.08 16.20
N THR A 20 -15.16 12.92 15.54
CA THR A 20 -16.50 12.57 15.06
C THR A 20 -16.39 11.72 13.80
N VAL A 21 -17.03 10.55 13.79
CA VAL A 21 -17.03 9.65 12.62
C VAL A 21 -17.48 10.41 11.36
N GLY A 22 -16.70 10.31 10.30
CA GLY A 22 -16.93 10.99 9.03
C GLY A 22 -16.27 12.36 8.88
N SER A 23 -15.72 12.96 9.97
CA SER A 23 -14.96 14.21 9.92
C SER A 23 -13.54 13.97 9.41
N GLU A 24 -12.96 14.98 8.74
CA GLU A 24 -11.53 14.94 8.38
C GLU A 24 -10.68 15.21 9.64
N ILE A 25 -9.69 14.36 9.87
CA ILE A 25 -8.72 14.51 10.95
C ILE A 25 -7.30 14.46 10.40
N GLY A 26 -6.40 15.26 10.97
CA GLY A 26 -4.97 15.27 10.66
C GLY A 26 -4.16 14.63 11.77
N LEU A 27 -3.34 13.65 11.42
CA LEU A 27 -2.54 12.87 12.36
C LEU A 27 -1.05 13.16 12.20
N ARG A 28 -0.35 13.27 13.33
CA ARG A 28 1.11 13.23 13.35
C ARG A 28 1.57 11.82 13.05
N ILE A 29 2.60 11.71 12.22
CA ILE A 29 3.26 10.45 11.87
C ILE A 29 4.62 10.38 12.55
N ASP A 30 4.85 9.31 13.29
CA ASP A 30 6.12 9.05 13.98
C ASP A 30 7.11 8.32 13.07
N GLN A 31 6.64 7.35 12.29
CA GLN A 31 7.50 6.50 11.44
C GLN A 31 7.00 6.46 10.00
N THR A 32 7.93 6.39 9.05
CA THR A 32 7.61 6.16 7.64
C THR A 32 8.35 4.97 7.05
N LEU A 33 7.72 4.32 6.09
CA LEU A 33 8.22 3.17 5.34
C LEU A 33 8.05 3.43 3.85
N THR A 34 9.12 3.26 3.08
CA THR A 34 9.05 3.22 1.62
C THR A 34 9.68 1.94 1.08
N GLN A 35 9.18 1.43 -0.02
CA GLN A 35 9.75 0.31 -0.76
C GLN A 35 10.15 0.76 -2.18
N ASP A 36 11.01 0.02 -2.85
CA ASP A 36 11.66 0.47 -4.08
C ASP A 36 10.75 0.60 -5.32
N ALA A 37 9.57 -0.02 -5.33
CA ALA A 37 8.62 0.17 -6.42
C ALA A 37 7.90 1.53 -6.38
N THR A 38 7.87 2.21 -5.22
CA THR A 38 7.20 3.51 -5.00
C THR A 38 8.13 4.57 -4.43
N GLY A 39 9.24 4.18 -3.81
CA GLY A 39 10.13 5.05 -3.06
C GLY A 39 10.82 6.11 -3.92
N THR A 40 11.22 5.80 -5.16
CA THR A 40 11.85 6.78 -6.05
C THR A 40 10.96 8.01 -6.22
N MET A 41 9.66 7.83 -6.47
CA MET A 41 8.71 8.94 -6.58
C MET A 41 8.55 9.68 -5.25
N ALA A 42 8.35 8.97 -4.14
CA ALA A 42 8.21 9.59 -2.83
C ALA A 42 9.42 10.47 -2.46
N TYR A 43 10.64 10.06 -2.82
CA TYR A 43 11.83 10.88 -2.57
C TYR A 43 11.97 12.08 -3.51
N LEU A 44 11.54 11.96 -4.76
CA LEU A 44 11.47 13.09 -5.68
C LEU A 44 10.43 14.12 -5.24
N GLU A 45 9.29 13.65 -4.71
CA GLU A 45 8.25 14.51 -4.11
C GLU A 45 8.74 15.18 -2.82
N PHE A 46 9.44 14.42 -1.95
CA PHE A 46 10.09 14.98 -0.77
C PHE A 46 11.12 16.06 -1.14
N GLU A 47 11.91 15.84 -2.20
CA GLU A 47 12.87 16.82 -2.71
C GLU A 47 12.18 18.08 -3.25
N ALA A 48 11.06 17.94 -3.96
CA ALA A 48 10.28 19.05 -4.49
C ALA A 48 9.69 19.96 -3.39
N MET A 49 9.49 19.45 -2.18
CA MET A 49 9.10 20.27 -1.01
C MET A 49 10.24 21.15 -0.49
N GLY A 50 11.49 20.92 -0.91
CA GLY A 50 12.66 21.68 -0.45
C GLY A 50 13.04 21.41 1.02
N VAL A 51 12.58 20.33 1.62
CA VAL A 51 12.95 19.90 2.98
C VAL A 51 14.28 19.16 2.92
N GLU A 52 15.26 19.58 3.72
CA GLU A 52 16.61 18.99 3.65
C GLU A 52 16.67 17.58 4.25
N ARG A 53 15.99 17.33 5.36
CA ARG A 53 15.99 16.05 6.09
C ARG A 53 14.61 15.70 6.60
N VAL A 54 14.37 14.40 6.76
CA VAL A 54 13.11 13.91 7.37
C VAL A 54 12.93 14.46 8.79
N LYS A 55 11.67 14.71 9.15
CA LYS A 55 11.26 15.27 10.45
C LYS A 55 10.54 14.25 11.32
N THR A 56 10.29 13.06 10.82
CA THR A 56 9.74 11.93 11.58
C THR A 56 10.75 11.37 12.56
N GLU A 57 10.32 10.67 13.59
CA GLU A 57 11.21 10.00 14.55
C GLU A 57 12.07 8.95 13.86
N LEU A 58 11.48 8.24 12.89
CA LEU A 58 12.15 7.21 12.09
C LEU A 58 11.57 7.16 10.68
N SER A 59 12.44 7.12 9.68
CA SER A 59 12.08 6.82 8.30
C SER A 59 13.00 5.72 7.76
N VAL A 60 12.43 4.72 7.11
CA VAL A 60 13.19 3.59 6.57
C VAL A 60 12.86 3.38 5.09
N ALA A 61 13.91 3.29 4.28
CA ALA A 61 13.84 2.95 2.86
C ALA A 61 14.22 1.48 2.67
N TYR A 62 13.38 0.71 1.99
CA TYR A 62 13.58 -0.72 1.73
C TYR A 62 13.77 -1.00 0.25
N ILE A 63 14.61 -2.00 -0.04
CA ILE A 63 14.70 -2.61 -1.37
C ILE A 63 14.24 -4.06 -1.24
N ASP A 64 12.99 -4.32 -1.62
CA ASP A 64 12.36 -5.63 -1.45
C ASP A 64 11.36 -6.03 -2.55
N HIS A 65 10.98 -5.10 -3.44
CA HIS A 65 10.03 -5.38 -4.53
C HIS A 65 10.72 -5.74 -5.84
N ASN A 66 11.76 -5.02 -6.23
CA ASN A 66 12.53 -5.24 -7.46
C ASN A 66 13.94 -5.79 -7.19
N THR A 67 14.10 -6.60 -6.15
CA THR A 67 15.36 -7.27 -5.83
C THR A 67 15.78 -8.17 -7.00
N LEU A 68 14.84 -8.92 -7.59
CA LEU A 68 15.00 -9.55 -8.88
C LEU A 68 14.74 -8.51 -9.98
N GLN A 69 15.81 -7.89 -10.47
CA GLN A 69 15.75 -6.80 -11.43
C GLN A 69 15.35 -7.27 -12.82
N THR A 70 14.46 -6.53 -13.49
CA THR A 70 14.09 -6.78 -14.90
C THR A 70 14.92 -5.96 -15.87
N GLY A 71 15.60 -4.89 -15.40
CA GLY A 71 16.46 -4.02 -16.19
C GLY A 71 17.35 -3.16 -15.30
N PHE A 72 18.25 -2.38 -15.94
CA PHE A 72 19.18 -1.49 -15.24
C PHE A 72 18.45 -0.33 -14.55
N GLU A 73 17.25 0.01 -14.95
CA GLU A 73 16.41 1.05 -14.35
C GLU A 73 16.16 0.75 -12.87
N ASN A 74 15.94 -0.53 -12.53
CA ASN A 74 15.78 -0.94 -11.12
C ASN A 74 17.08 -0.72 -10.33
N ALA A 75 18.24 -1.00 -10.92
CA ALA A 75 19.53 -0.77 -10.28
C ALA A 75 19.81 0.73 -10.06
N ASP A 76 19.40 1.58 -11.01
CA ASP A 76 19.49 3.04 -10.88
C ASP A 76 18.55 3.54 -9.78
N ASP A 77 17.32 3.05 -9.69
CA ASP A 77 16.39 3.35 -8.60
C ASP A 77 17.00 2.98 -7.23
N HIS A 78 17.57 1.77 -7.10
CA HIS A 78 18.21 1.33 -5.85
C HIS A 78 19.37 2.27 -5.46
N ARG A 79 20.19 2.69 -6.42
CA ARG A 79 21.30 3.62 -6.18
C ARG A 79 20.83 5.01 -5.78
N PHE A 80 19.78 5.50 -6.45
CA PHE A 80 19.15 6.78 -6.12
C PHE A 80 18.58 6.75 -4.70
N ILE A 81 17.72 5.75 -4.38
CA ILE A 81 17.10 5.58 -3.06
C ILE A 81 18.17 5.52 -1.96
N ARG A 82 19.24 4.74 -2.15
CA ARG A 82 20.35 4.65 -1.19
C ARG A 82 21.03 5.97 -0.94
N SER A 83 21.34 6.72 -1.99
CA SER A 83 22.01 8.02 -1.86
C SER A 83 21.08 9.07 -1.25
N ALA A 84 19.79 9.07 -1.62
CA ALA A 84 18.78 9.94 -1.04
C ALA A 84 18.57 9.63 0.45
N ALA A 85 18.42 8.36 0.82
CA ALA A 85 18.26 7.94 2.21
C ALA A 85 19.44 8.39 3.07
N LYS A 86 20.67 8.16 2.60
CA LYS A 86 21.88 8.57 3.31
C LYS A 86 21.92 10.08 3.55
N LYS A 87 21.60 10.90 2.54
CA LYS A 87 21.61 12.36 2.64
C LYS A 87 20.47 12.91 3.47
N ARG A 88 19.25 12.37 3.29
CA ARG A 88 18.02 12.92 3.85
C ARG A 88 17.70 12.44 5.27
N GLY A 89 18.49 11.51 5.85
CA GLY A 89 18.33 11.10 7.24
C GLY A 89 17.52 9.82 7.46
N LEU A 90 17.36 8.98 6.41
CA LEU A 90 16.66 7.71 6.52
C LEU A 90 17.64 6.55 6.74
N LEU A 91 17.18 5.53 7.44
CA LEU A 91 17.80 4.20 7.39
C LEU A 91 17.55 3.58 6.00
N PHE A 92 18.48 2.78 5.53
CA PHE A 92 18.36 2.10 4.25
C PHE A 92 18.55 0.59 4.42
N SER A 93 17.49 -0.18 4.20
CA SER A 93 17.51 -1.64 4.19
C SER A 93 17.90 -2.11 2.79
N ARG A 94 19.08 -2.70 2.69
CA ARG A 94 19.70 -3.16 1.42
C ARG A 94 18.89 -4.28 0.76
N PRO A 95 19.05 -4.49 -0.57
CA PRO A 95 18.55 -5.67 -1.24
C PRO A 95 18.99 -6.94 -0.52
N GLY A 96 18.05 -7.88 -0.33
CA GLY A 96 18.31 -9.15 0.35
C GLY A 96 18.17 -9.12 1.87
N ASN A 97 18.00 -7.94 2.49
CA ASN A 97 17.74 -7.86 3.94
C ASN A 97 16.38 -8.44 4.31
N GLY A 98 15.38 -8.20 3.47
CA GLY A 98 14.06 -8.79 3.67
C GLY A 98 12.91 -7.88 3.23
N ILE A 99 11.72 -8.43 3.34
CA ILE A 99 10.46 -7.77 3.03
C ILE A 99 10.22 -6.64 4.05
N CYS A 100 9.90 -5.45 3.57
CA CYS A 100 9.78 -4.25 4.39
C CYS A 100 8.94 -4.45 5.66
N HIS A 101 7.79 -5.09 5.56
CA HIS A 101 6.89 -5.30 6.71
C HIS A 101 7.47 -6.28 7.73
N GLN A 102 8.15 -7.34 7.28
CA GLN A 102 8.79 -8.31 8.16
C GLN A 102 9.97 -7.66 8.91
N VAL A 103 10.87 -7.00 8.17
CA VAL A 103 12.03 -6.31 8.77
C VAL A 103 11.58 -5.17 9.69
N HIS A 104 10.48 -4.46 9.34
CA HIS A 104 9.96 -3.38 10.18
C HIS A 104 9.45 -3.89 11.52
N LEU A 105 8.73 -5.02 11.54
CA LEU A 105 8.31 -5.69 12.78
C LEU A 105 9.50 -6.15 13.62
N GLU A 106 10.50 -6.76 12.99
CA GLU A 106 11.68 -7.29 13.67
C GLU A 106 12.54 -6.18 14.29
N ARG A 107 12.73 -5.04 13.58
CA ARG A 107 13.76 -4.06 13.92
C ARG A 107 13.29 -2.68 14.34
N PHE A 108 12.10 -2.22 13.91
CA PHE A 108 11.75 -0.80 13.99
C PHE A 108 10.38 -0.49 14.56
N GLY A 109 9.41 -1.37 14.39
CA GLY A 109 8.05 -1.13 14.85
C GLY A 109 7.99 -0.98 16.37
N ILE A 110 7.31 0.07 16.85
CA ILE A 110 7.15 0.38 18.28
C ILE A 110 5.66 0.48 18.59
N PRO A 111 5.13 -0.30 19.56
CA PRO A 111 3.75 -0.19 20.00
C PRO A 111 3.36 1.25 20.38
N GLY A 112 2.15 1.65 20.03
CA GLY A 112 1.66 2.99 20.36
C GLY A 112 2.05 4.10 19.37
N LYS A 113 3.00 3.83 18.44
CA LYS A 113 3.42 4.78 17.42
C LYS A 113 2.55 4.70 16.16
N THR A 114 2.56 5.79 15.38
CA THR A 114 1.97 5.84 14.05
C THR A 114 3.00 5.48 12.98
N LEU A 115 2.57 4.75 11.96
CA LEU A 115 3.38 4.39 10.79
C LEU A 115 2.59 4.66 9.50
N ILE A 116 3.19 5.36 8.55
CA ILE A 116 2.67 5.46 7.18
C ILE A 116 3.66 4.84 6.20
N GLY A 117 3.17 4.06 5.25
CA GLY A 117 4.01 3.42 4.25
C GLY A 117 3.49 3.56 2.84
N SER A 118 4.40 3.70 1.88
CA SER A 118 4.07 3.69 0.45
C SER A 118 3.77 2.28 -0.08
N ASP A 119 3.39 1.38 0.82
CA ASP A 119 2.91 0.03 0.54
C ASP A 119 1.55 -0.22 1.20
N SER A 120 0.64 -0.86 0.47
CA SER A 120 -0.72 -1.13 0.94
C SER A 120 -0.81 -2.04 2.16
N HIS A 121 0.21 -2.89 2.42
CA HIS A 121 0.24 -3.81 3.55
C HIS A 121 0.98 -3.25 4.80
N THR A 122 1.25 -1.95 4.84
CA THR A 122 1.77 -1.26 6.04
C THR A 122 0.94 -1.53 7.31
N PRO A 123 -0.40 -1.78 7.24
CA PRO A 123 -1.20 -2.21 8.39
C PRO A 123 -0.69 -3.45 9.13
N THR A 124 0.27 -4.21 8.56
CA THR A 124 1.01 -5.29 9.24
C THR A 124 1.57 -4.84 10.60
N GLY A 125 2.01 -3.58 10.75
CA GLY A 125 2.47 -3.01 12.01
C GLY A 125 1.43 -3.01 13.13
N GLY A 126 0.15 -3.12 12.79
CA GLY A 126 -0.93 -3.28 13.77
C GLY A 126 -0.84 -4.57 14.60
N GLY A 127 -0.11 -5.59 14.11
CA GLY A 127 0.15 -6.84 14.84
C GLY A 127 0.93 -6.66 16.15
N ILE A 128 1.67 -5.56 16.31
CA ILE A 128 2.37 -5.17 17.55
C ILE A 128 1.74 -3.96 18.24
N GLY A 129 0.57 -3.51 17.80
CA GLY A 129 -0.11 -2.37 18.43
C GLY A 129 0.31 -1.00 17.89
N MET A 130 0.80 -0.91 16.65
CA MET A 130 0.99 0.37 15.95
C MET A 130 -0.29 0.80 15.25
N LEU A 131 -0.47 2.11 15.07
CA LEU A 131 -1.48 2.67 14.18
C LEU A 131 -0.85 2.88 12.81
N SER A 132 -1.02 1.91 11.91
CA SER A 132 -0.24 1.80 10.68
C SER A 132 -1.12 1.92 9.43
N PHE A 133 -0.73 2.76 8.46
CA PHE A 133 -1.52 3.06 7.27
C PHE A 133 -0.71 2.82 5.98
N GLY A 134 -1.34 2.18 4.99
CA GLY A 134 -0.84 2.20 3.62
C GLY A 134 -1.36 3.44 2.89
N ALA A 135 -0.47 4.19 2.22
CA ALA A 135 -0.80 5.44 1.56
C ALA A 135 -0.06 5.62 0.23
N GLY A 136 -0.35 6.66 -0.51
CA GLY A 136 0.39 7.07 -1.70
C GLY A 136 1.78 7.62 -1.36
N GLY A 137 2.69 7.62 -2.35
CA GLY A 137 4.04 8.17 -2.20
C GLY A 137 4.03 9.61 -1.73
N LEU A 138 3.12 10.41 -2.27
CA LEU A 138 2.96 11.82 -1.91
C LEU A 138 2.61 12.03 -0.43
N ASP A 139 1.67 11.25 0.13
CA ASP A 139 1.31 11.35 1.55
C ASP A 139 2.49 10.95 2.45
N VAL A 140 3.24 9.93 2.04
CA VAL A 140 4.47 9.52 2.75
C VAL A 140 5.53 10.60 2.68
N ALA A 141 5.72 11.24 1.53
CA ALA A 141 6.65 12.36 1.37
C ALA A 141 6.26 13.55 2.26
N VAL A 142 4.98 13.91 2.32
CA VAL A 142 4.44 14.95 3.20
C VAL A 142 4.70 14.61 4.67
N ALA A 143 4.42 13.36 5.09
CA ALA A 143 4.69 12.91 6.46
C ALA A 143 6.18 12.95 6.82
N MET A 144 7.08 12.51 5.90
CA MET A 144 8.52 12.64 6.06
C MET A 144 8.94 14.10 6.27
N GLY A 145 8.27 15.05 5.58
CA GLY A 145 8.48 16.49 5.74
C GLY A 145 7.93 17.07 7.04
N GLY A 146 7.23 16.28 7.85
CA GLY A 146 6.61 16.71 9.12
C GLY A 146 5.17 17.22 8.94
N GLY A 147 4.56 17.06 7.75
CA GLY A 147 3.16 17.38 7.52
C GLY A 147 2.23 16.32 8.13
N ALA A 148 1.00 16.74 8.43
CA ALA A 148 -0.03 15.82 8.95
C ALA A 148 -0.52 14.86 7.86
N TYR A 149 -0.81 13.62 8.26
CA TYR A 149 -1.55 12.68 7.41
C TYR A 149 -3.05 12.81 7.66
N TYR A 150 -3.82 13.06 6.62
CA TYR A 150 -5.25 13.31 6.71
C TYR A 150 -6.07 12.09 6.33
N ILE A 151 -6.98 11.72 7.22
CA ILE A 151 -7.96 10.66 6.99
C ILE A 151 -9.37 11.12 7.40
N THR A 152 -10.39 10.47 6.87
CA THR A 152 -11.74 10.57 7.40
C THR A 152 -11.84 9.72 8.66
N MET A 153 -12.27 10.27 9.79
CA MET A 153 -12.43 9.55 11.07
C MET A 153 -13.28 8.30 10.87
N PRO A 154 -12.70 7.09 11.04
CA PRO A 154 -13.39 5.84 10.72
C PRO A 154 -14.29 5.37 11.88
N LYS A 155 -15.18 4.43 11.58
CA LYS A 155 -15.89 3.63 12.57
C LYS A 155 -14.96 2.60 13.20
N MET A 156 -15.28 2.16 14.43
CA MET A 156 -14.54 1.14 15.16
C MET A 156 -15.29 -0.18 15.15
N THR A 157 -14.70 -1.20 14.50
CA THR A 157 -15.23 -2.57 14.52
C THR A 157 -14.35 -3.44 15.39
N ARG A 158 -14.97 -4.18 16.32
CA ARG A 158 -14.30 -5.14 17.20
C ARG A 158 -14.48 -6.55 16.63
N ILE A 159 -13.39 -7.31 16.55
CA ILE A 159 -13.43 -8.75 16.31
C ILE A 159 -12.89 -9.44 17.57
N ASN A 160 -13.75 -10.11 18.30
CA ASN A 160 -13.37 -10.93 19.45
C ASN A 160 -13.02 -12.33 18.98
N LEU A 161 -11.81 -12.77 19.30
CA LEU A 161 -11.34 -14.13 19.09
C LEU A 161 -11.44 -14.88 20.41
N HIS A 162 -12.12 -16.01 20.42
CA HIS A 162 -12.34 -16.83 21.61
C HIS A 162 -11.66 -18.19 21.49
N GLY A 163 -11.15 -18.72 22.62
CA GLY A 163 -10.49 -20.02 22.66
C GLY A 163 -9.13 -20.07 21.98
N ALA A 164 -8.78 -21.18 21.36
CA ALA A 164 -7.52 -21.41 20.68
C ALA A 164 -7.72 -22.17 19.37
N LEU A 165 -6.80 -21.98 18.43
CA LEU A 165 -6.80 -22.71 17.15
C LEU A 165 -6.60 -24.21 17.38
N SER A 166 -7.36 -25.01 16.64
CA SER A 166 -7.13 -26.46 16.55
C SER A 166 -5.83 -26.77 15.81
N PRO A 167 -5.20 -27.94 16.05
CA PRO A 167 -4.06 -28.38 15.25
C PRO A 167 -4.33 -28.27 13.74
N TRP A 168 -3.32 -27.90 12.95
CA TRP A 168 -3.38 -27.67 11.52
C TRP A 168 -4.16 -26.42 11.06
N VAL A 169 -4.74 -25.65 11.97
CA VAL A 169 -5.38 -24.36 11.67
C VAL A 169 -4.44 -23.23 12.06
N SER A 170 -4.40 -22.16 11.29
CA SER A 170 -3.44 -21.07 11.46
C SER A 170 -4.11 -19.70 11.46
N ALA A 171 -3.34 -18.67 11.77
CA ALA A 171 -3.80 -17.28 11.70
C ALA A 171 -4.29 -16.87 10.30
N LYS A 172 -3.78 -17.53 9.24
CA LYS A 172 -4.28 -17.35 7.87
C LYS A 172 -5.75 -17.73 7.77
N ASP A 173 -6.15 -18.81 8.42
CA ASP A 173 -7.54 -19.26 8.41
C ASP A 173 -8.45 -18.29 9.18
N ILE A 174 -7.94 -17.62 10.23
CA ILE A 174 -8.69 -16.57 10.94
C ILE A 174 -9.03 -15.43 9.99
N ILE A 175 -8.04 -14.88 9.29
CA ILE A 175 -8.30 -13.72 8.41
C ILE A 175 -9.09 -14.12 7.15
N LEU A 176 -8.96 -15.33 6.67
CA LEU A 176 -9.82 -15.86 5.61
C LEU A 176 -11.27 -15.96 6.09
N GLU A 177 -11.52 -16.39 7.32
CA GLU A 177 -12.87 -16.40 7.91
C GLU A 177 -13.43 -14.98 8.06
N VAL A 178 -12.62 -14.03 8.51
CA VAL A 178 -13.01 -12.61 8.57
C VAL A 178 -13.39 -12.08 7.18
N LEU A 179 -12.61 -12.41 6.14
CA LEU A 179 -12.92 -12.06 4.75
C LEU A 179 -14.22 -12.72 4.27
N ARG A 180 -14.48 -13.97 4.67
CA ARG A 180 -15.73 -14.67 4.36
C ARG A 180 -16.95 -13.97 4.99
N ILE A 181 -16.81 -13.48 6.23
CA ILE A 181 -17.88 -12.80 6.97
C ILE A 181 -18.12 -11.37 6.45
N MET A 182 -17.04 -10.59 6.29
CA MET A 182 -17.13 -9.15 6.01
C MET A 182 -17.05 -8.81 4.51
N SER A 183 -16.52 -9.68 3.67
CA SER A 183 -16.12 -9.45 2.28
C SER A 183 -15.02 -8.40 2.10
N VAL A 184 -14.55 -8.21 0.86
CA VAL A 184 -13.52 -7.22 0.49
C VAL A 184 -13.96 -5.75 0.63
N LYS A 185 -15.21 -5.48 0.98
CA LYS A 185 -15.76 -4.13 1.17
C LYS A 185 -16.22 -3.86 2.60
N GLY A 186 -16.27 -4.88 3.45
CA GLY A 186 -16.83 -4.78 4.81
C GLY A 186 -16.03 -3.88 5.75
N GLY A 187 -14.75 -3.66 5.48
CA GLY A 187 -13.87 -2.80 6.26
C GLY A 187 -13.79 -1.35 5.80
N VAL A 188 -14.44 -0.99 4.69
CA VAL A 188 -14.36 0.38 4.13
C VAL A 188 -14.86 1.42 5.14
N GLY A 189 -14.03 2.41 5.44
CA GLY A 189 -14.33 3.46 6.43
C GLY A 189 -14.30 2.96 7.88
N LYS A 190 -13.65 1.82 8.15
CA LYS A 190 -13.53 1.22 9.48
C LYS A 190 -12.08 0.99 9.87
N ILE A 191 -11.80 0.99 11.17
CA ILE A 191 -10.62 0.38 11.78
C ILE A 191 -11.07 -0.90 12.46
N ILE A 192 -10.35 -2.00 12.18
CA ILE A 192 -10.63 -3.31 12.77
C ILE A 192 -9.73 -3.50 13.99
N GLU A 193 -10.33 -3.69 15.16
CA GLU A 193 -9.62 -3.92 16.42
C GLU A 193 -9.87 -5.34 16.90
N TYR A 194 -8.79 -6.10 17.09
CA TYR A 194 -8.88 -7.49 17.56
C TYR A 194 -8.79 -7.58 19.08
N GLY A 195 -9.53 -8.52 19.66
CA GLY A 195 -9.53 -8.80 21.10
C GLY A 195 -10.16 -10.13 21.45
N GLY A 196 -10.66 -10.28 22.67
CA GLY A 196 -11.09 -11.55 23.23
C GLY A 196 -9.95 -12.30 23.91
N ASP A 197 -10.24 -13.43 24.53
CA ASP A 197 -9.26 -14.26 25.24
C ASP A 197 -8.32 -15.02 24.29
N GLY A 198 -8.79 -15.33 23.08
CA GLY A 198 -8.06 -16.07 22.06
C GLY A 198 -6.84 -15.33 21.51
N ILE A 199 -6.78 -13.98 21.57
CA ILE A 199 -5.60 -13.25 21.09
C ILE A 199 -4.32 -13.60 21.84
N LYS A 200 -4.42 -14.06 23.09
CA LYS A 200 -3.27 -14.46 23.91
C LYS A 200 -2.61 -15.75 23.43
N THR A 201 -3.30 -16.53 22.60
CA THR A 201 -2.78 -17.77 22.00
C THR A 201 -2.06 -17.53 20.68
N LEU A 202 -2.14 -16.29 20.14
CA LEU A 202 -1.54 -15.89 18.86
C LEU A 202 -0.24 -15.13 19.08
N SER A 203 0.86 -15.62 18.49
CA SER A 203 2.14 -14.92 18.45
C SER A 203 2.07 -13.64 17.62
N VAL A 204 3.05 -12.75 17.78
CA VAL A 204 3.13 -11.51 16.99
C VAL A 204 3.14 -11.76 15.47
N PRO A 205 3.91 -12.71 14.90
CA PRO A 205 3.82 -13.04 13.49
C PRO A 205 2.42 -13.45 13.03
N GLU A 206 1.69 -14.20 13.85
CA GLU A 206 0.31 -14.60 13.55
C GLU A 206 -0.64 -13.39 13.56
N ARG A 207 -0.51 -12.49 14.55
CA ARG A 207 -1.25 -11.22 14.57
C ARG A 207 -0.92 -10.35 13.36
N ALA A 208 0.34 -10.32 12.95
CA ALA A 208 0.79 -9.59 11.77
C ALA A 208 0.21 -10.16 10.47
N THR A 209 0.08 -11.48 10.33
CA THR A 209 -0.65 -12.11 9.21
C THR A 209 -2.08 -11.61 9.11
N ILE A 210 -2.78 -11.50 10.25
CA ILE A 210 -4.17 -11.04 10.31
C ILE A 210 -4.27 -9.56 9.91
N THR A 211 -3.44 -8.68 10.49
CA THR A 211 -3.47 -7.24 10.17
C THR A 211 -2.97 -6.94 8.75
N ASN A 212 -2.03 -7.72 8.22
CA ASN A 212 -1.58 -7.66 6.83
C ASN A 212 -2.77 -7.83 5.87
N MET A 213 -3.52 -8.92 6.00
CA MET A 213 -4.67 -9.19 5.16
C MET A 213 -5.93 -8.40 5.53
N GLY A 214 -5.93 -7.68 6.64
CA GLY A 214 -6.94 -6.68 6.95
C GLY A 214 -7.07 -5.60 5.87
N THR A 215 -6.01 -5.35 5.11
CA THR A 215 -6.01 -4.50 3.91
C THR A 215 -7.00 -5.00 2.86
N GLU A 216 -7.16 -6.30 2.72
CA GLU A 216 -8.05 -6.90 1.72
C GLU A 216 -9.55 -6.78 2.08
N LEU A 217 -9.87 -6.42 3.33
CA LEU A 217 -11.23 -6.01 3.74
C LEU A 217 -11.60 -4.60 3.25
N GLY A 218 -10.66 -3.85 2.70
CA GLY A 218 -10.80 -2.41 2.44
C GLY A 218 -10.75 -1.56 3.70
N ALA A 219 -10.28 -2.10 4.82
CA ALA A 219 -10.18 -1.39 6.10
C ALA A 219 -9.16 -0.25 6.03
N THR A 220 -9.42 0.82 6.79
CA THR A 220 -8.46 1.93 6.96
C THR A 220 -7.18 1.41 7.59
N THR A 221 -7.28 0.59 8.63
CA THR A 221 -6.22 -0.21 9.22
C THR A 221 -6.79 -1.28 10.15
N SER A 222 -5.91 -2.13 10.70
CA SER A 222 -6.23 -3.14 11.71
C SER A 222 -5.22 -3.07 12.84
N VAL A 223 -5.64 -3.36 14.08
CA VAL A 223 -4.76 -3.28 15.24
C VAL A 223 -5.08 -4.34 16.29
N PHE A 224 -4.01 -4.92 16.86
CA PHE A 224 -4.04 -5.74 18.08
C PHE A 224 -3.58 -4.92 19.28
N PRO A 225 -3.94 -5.31 20.51
CA PRO A 225 -3.32 -4.74 21.69
C PRO A 225 -1.83 -5.09 21.75
N SER A 226 -1.04 -4.24 22.40
CA SER A 226 0.33 -4.56 22.81
C SER A 226 0.27 -5.08 24.25
N ASP A 227 0.41 -6.37 24.39
CA ASP A 227 0.31 -7.13 25.64
C ASP A 227 1.62 -7.88 25.95
N GLU A 228 1.59 -8.84 26.89
CA GLU A 228 2.76 -9.65 27.25
C GLU A 228 3.29 -10.48 26.08
N VAL A 229 2.45 -10.87 25.09
CA VAL A 229 2.92 -11.56 23.89
C VAL A 229 3.76 -10.62 23.03
N THR A 230 3.34 -9.37 22.87
CA THR A 230 4.13 -8.34 22.17
C THR A 230 5.43 -8.05 22.90
N LYS A 231 5.38 -7.96 24.24
CA LYS A 231 6.58 -7.77 25.09
C LYS A 231 7.60 -8.89 24.88
N ALA A 232 7.15 -10.15 24.94
CA ALA A 232 8.00 -11.31 24.76
C ALA A 232 8.63 -11.32 23.34
N PHE A 233 7.88 -10.98 22.30
CA PHE A 233 8.41 -10.85 20.94
C PHE A 233 9.50 -9.78 20.86
N LEU A 234 9.26 -8.58 21.39
CA LEU A 234 10.24 -7.50 21.38
C LEU A 234 11.48 -7.85 22.21
N ALA A 235 11.32 -8.54 23.35
CA ALA A 235 12.44 -9.05 24.16
C ALA A 235 13.29 -10.05 23.37
N ALA A 236 12.64 -11.01 22.67
CA ALA A 236 13.34 -11.98 21.82
C ALA A 236 14.11 -11.29 20.68
N GLN A 237 13.62 -10.17 20.17
CA GLN A 237 14.28 -9.31 19.17
C GLN A 237 15.33 -8.35 19.78
N GLY A 238 15.63 -8.46 21.08
CA GLY A 238 16.56 -7.56 21.80
C GLY A 238 16.04 -6.12 21.93
N ARG A 239 14.72 -5.94 21.94
CA ARG A 239 14.01 -4.64 21.90
C ARG A 239 12.97 -4.49 22.99
N GLU A 240 13.16 -5.15 24.15
CA GLU A 240 12.20 -5.06 25.27
C GLU A 240 11.96 -3.60 25.71
N GLN A 241 12.96 -2.74 25.61
CA GLN A 241 12.87 -1.32 25.95
C GLN A 241 11.88 -0.54 25.08
N ASP A 242 11.52 -1.05 23.90
CA ASP A 242 10.56 -0.42 22.99
C ASP A 242 9.12 -0.80 23.32
N TRP A 243 8.92 -1.74 24.25
CA TRP A 243 7.59 -2.19 24.59
C TRP A 243 6.80 -1.14 25.40
N VAL A 244 5.58 -0.92 24.98
CA VAL A 244 4.57 -0.12 25.67
C VAL A 244 3.26 -0.89 25.67
N GLU A 245 2.59 -0.98 26.81
CA GLU A 245 1.24 -1.56 26.89
C GLU A 245 0.25 -0.67 26.12
N VAL A 246 -0.50 -1.26 25.20
CA VAL A 246 -1.58 -0.60 24.46
C VAL A 246 -2.81 -1.48 24.52
N LYS A 247 -3.86 -0.99 25.19
CA LYS A 247 -5.13 -1.73 25.35
C LYS A 247 -6.34 -0.80 25.33
N ALA A 248 -7.49 -1.33 24.96
CA ALA A 248 -8.77 -0.64 25.12
C ALA A 248 -9.13 -0.49 26.61
N ASP A 249 -10.00 0.47 26.90
CA ASP A 249 -10.65 0.53 28.21
C ASP A 249 -11.67 -0.61 28.35
N ASP A 250 -11.93 -1.05 29.58
CA ASP A 250 -12.85 -2.17 29.82
C ASP A 250 -14.29 -1.86 29.38
N ASP A 251 -14.67 -0.57 29.39
CA ASP A 251 -15.97 -0.06 28.94
C ASP A 251 -15.92 0.60 27.55
N ALA A 252 -14.93 0.24 26.74
CA ALA A 252 -14.80 0.73 25.36
C ALA A 252 -16.03 0.33 24.51
N VAL A 253 -16.51 1.27 23.71
CA VAL A 253 -17.69 1.08 22.83
C VAL A 253 -17.26 1.02 21.38
N TYR A 254 -17.80 0.05 20.65
CA TYR A 254 -17.55 -0.19 19.24
C TYR A 254 -18.83 -0.02 18.42
N ASP A 255 -18.68 0.44 17.17
CA ASP A 255 -19.82 0.57 16.24
C ASP A 255 -20.35 -0.81 15.80
N GLU A 256 -19.48 -1.82 15.77
CA GLU A 256 -19.79 -3.18 15.37
C GLU A 256 -18.91 -4.16 16.15
N VAL A 257 -19.48 -5.31 16.51
CA VAL A 257 -18.77 -6.40 17.18
C VAL A 257 -19.04 -7.73 16.45
N ILE A 258 -17.98 -8.48 16.18
CA ILE A 258 -18.01 -9.80 15.56
C ILE A 258 -17.28 -10.76 16.49
N ASP A 259 -17.90 -11.91 16.80
CA ASP A 259 -17.30 -12.94 17.64
C ASP A 259 -16.92 -14.16 16.77
N ILE A 260 -15.70 -14.67 16.96
CA ILE A 260 -15.17 -15.85 16.26
C ILE A 260 -14.60 -16.82 17.30
N ASP A 261 -15.14 -18.04 17.31
CA ASP A 261 -14.61 -19.15 18.10
C ASP A 261 -13.51 -19.86 17.31
N LEU A 262 -12.25 -19.66 17.73
CA LEU A 262 -11.07 -20.23 17.08
C LEU A 262 -11.08 -21.77 17.07
N SER A 263 -11.73 -22.41 18.06
CA SER A 263 -11.79 -23.87 18.17
C SER A 263 -12.66 -24.53 17.09
N THR A 264 -13.54 -23.75 16.46
CA THR A 264 -14.44 -24.23 15.39
C THR A 264 -13.89 -24.03 13.99
N LEU A 265 -12.78 -23.29 13.85
CA LEU A 265 -12.18 -23.05 12.55
C LEU A 265 -11.55 -24.31 11.97
N GLU A 266 -11.61 -24.41 10.66
CA GLU A 266 -11.01 -25.48 9.86
C GLU A 266 -10.05 -24.83 8.83
N PRO A 267 -9.14 -25.62 8.22
CA PRO A 267 -8.32 -25.11 7.12
C PRO A 267 -9.17 -24.55 5.98
N LEU A 268 -8.89 -23.32 5.58
CA LEU A 268 -9.64 -22.56 4.58
C LEU A 268 -8.78 -22.29 3.33
N ALA A 269 -9.45 -22.02 2.22
CA ALA A 269 -8.84 -21.55 0.99
C ALA A 269 -9.70 -20.44 0.36
N ALA A 270 -9.07 -19.32 -0.02
CA ALA A 270 -9.71 -18.36 -0.91
C ALA A 270 -9.57 -18.84 -2.35
N MET A 271 -10.70 -19.07 -2.99
CA MET A 271 -10.79 -19.52 -4.38
C MET A 271 -10.43 -18.38 -5.35
N PRO A 272 -9.97 -18.68 -6.59
CA PRO A 272 -9.84 -17.67 -7.62
C PRO A 272 -11.15 -16.92 -7.88
N HIS A 273 -11.20 -15.61 -8.14
CA HIS A 273 -10.10 -14.64 -8.25
C HIS A 273 -10.32 -13.52 -7.22
N MET A 274 -10.84 -13.89 -6.04
CA MET A 274 -11.17 -12.95 -4.96
C MET A 274 -10.73 -13.49 -3.59
N PRO A 275 -10.13 -12.68 -2.72
CA PRO A 275 -9.66 -13.12 -1.41
C PRO A 275 -10.81 -13.45 -0.42
N ASP A 276 -12.04 -12.99 -0.68
CA ASP A 276 -13.25 -13.29 0.10
C ASP A 276 -14.07 -14.48 -0.45
N ASN A 277 -13.65 -15.08 -1.57
CA ASN A 277 -14.28 -16.29 -2.08
C ASN A 277 -13.77 -17.53 -1.33
N VAL A 278 -14.04 -17.56 -0.04
CA VAL A 278 -13.47 -18.53 0.91
C VAL A 278 -14.34 -19.76 1.07
N LYS A 279 -13.70 -20.92 1.06
CA LYS A 279 -14.32 -22.23 1.37
C LYS A 279 -13.43 -23.07 2.28
N LYS A 280 -14.02 -24.01 3.00
CA LYS A 280 -13.26 -25.05 3.71
C LYS A 280 -12.55 -25.94 2.70
N VAL A 281 -11.26 -26.23 2.95
CA VAL A 281 -10.48 -27.11 2.07
C VAL A 281 -11.16 -28.47 1.89
N SER A 282 -11.76 -29.01 2.97
CA SER A 282 -12.50 -30.26 2.97
C SER A 282 -13.74 -30.28 2.04
N GLU A 283 -14.27 -29.12 1.65
CA GLU A 283 -15.47 -28.98 0.83
C GLU A 283 -15.16 -28.69 -0.66
N ILE A 284 -13.90 -28.39 -1.01
CA ILE A 284 -13.54 -27.97 -2.39
C ILE A 284 -13.44 -29.17 -3.35
N GLY A 285 -13.16 -30.36 -2.85
CA GLY A 285 -12.91 -31.55 -3.65
C GLY A 285 -11.47 -31.64 -4.18
N GLU A 286 -11.20 -32.65 -5.04
CA GLU A 286 -9.86 -32.86 -5.57
C GLU A 286 -9.52 -31.86 -6.66
N ILE A 287 -8.47 -31.07 -6.45
CA ILE A 287 -7.91 -30.13 -7.42
C ILE A 287 -6.42 -30.43 -7.59
N LYS A 288 -6.01 -30.80 -8.78
CA LYS A 288 -4.57 -30.95 -9.11
C LYS A 288 -3.90 -29.58 -9.12
N ILE A 289 -2.68 -29.51 -8.60
CA ILE A 289 -1.92 -28.28 -8.49
C ILE A 289 -0.61 -28.37 -9.27
N ASP A 290 -0.19 -27.25 -9.85
CA ASP A 290 1.03 -27.14 -10.65
C ASP A 290 2.13 -26.40 -9.85
N GLN A 291 1.72 -25.49 -8.96
CA GLN A 291 2.65 -24.60 -8.29
C GLN A 291 2.22 -24.31 -6.85
N VAL A 292 3.21 -24.23 -5.96
CA VAL A 292 3.05 -23.76 -4.59
C VAL A 292 4.09 -22.70 -4.30
N CYS A 293 3.67 -21.53 -3.79
CA CYS A 293 4.55 -20.46 -3.37
C CYS A 293 4.29 -20.12 -1.90
N ILE A 294 5.28 -20.31 -1.04
CA ILE A 294 5.21 -20.03 0.41
C ILE A 294 6.10 -18.86 0.74
N GLY A 295 5.58 -17.86 1.44
CA GLY A 295 6.30 -16.66 1.82
C GLY A 295 5.47 -15.40 1.69
N SER A 296 6.04 -14.35 1.12
CA SER A 296 5.55 -12.97 1.01
C SER A 296 5.46 -12.26 2.39
N CYS A 297 4.99 -11.01 2.39
CA CYS A 297 4.80 -10.28 3.65
C CYS A 297 3.75 -10.90 4.59
N THR A 298 2.95 -11.85 4.12
CA THR A 298 1.86 -12.47 4.87
C THR A 298 2.31 -13.65 5.72
N ASN A 299 3.03 -14.62 5.12
CA ASN A 299 3.43 -15.86 5.80
C ASN A 299 4.90 -16.22 5.47
N SER A 300 5.80 -15.46 6.01
CA SER A 300 7.24 -15.64 5.80
C SER A 300 8.07 -15.50 7.07
N SER A 301 7.41 -15.44 8.23
CA SER A 301 8.07 -15.38 9.54
C SER A 301 8.86 -16.66 9.84
N LEU A 302 9.75 -16.59 10.82
CA LEU A 302 10.46 -17.79 11.30
C LEU A 302 9.50 -18.91 11.71
N TYR A 303 8.38 -18.55 12.37
CA TYR A 303 7.36 -19.51 12.79
C TYR A 303 6.72 -20.23 11.60
N ASP A 304 6.31 -19.47 10.56
CA ASP A 304 5.75 -20.06 9.33
C ASP A 304 6.75 -21.01 8.66
N MET A 305 8.01 -20.58 8.54
CA MET A 305 9.04 -21.34 7.84
C MET A 305 9.46 -22.61 8.60
N LEU A 306 9.53 -22.56 9.92
CA LEU A 306 9.79 -23.75 10.75
C LEU A 306 8.65 -24.77 10.65
N LYS A 307 7.39 -24.33 10.62
CA LYS A 307 6.25 -25.21 10.35
C LYS A 307 6.36 -25.89 8.99
N VAL A 308 6.65 -25.13 7.95
CA VAL A 308 6.84 -25.67 6.60
C VAL A 308 7.96 -26.68 6.57
N ALA A 309 9.11 -26.37 7.19
CA ALA A 309 10.25 -27.30 7.29
C ALA A 309 9.86 -28.61 7.98
N ALA A 310 9.15 -28.51 9.11
CA ALA A 310 8.72 -29.71 9.86
C ALA A 310 7.74 -30.58 9.06
N ILE A 311 6.84 -29.97 8.28
CA ILE A 311 5.91 -30.72 7.41
C ILE A 311 6.66 -31.41 6.28
N LEU A 312 7.69 -30.77 5.69
CA LEU A 312 8.45 -31.26 4.55
C LEU A 312 9.56 -32.25 4.95
N LYS A 313 10.00 -32.24 6.19
CA LYS A 313 11.14 -33.03 6.71
C LYS A 313 11.08 -34.49 6.33
N GLY A 314 12.11 -34.98 5.66
CA GLY A 314 12.25 -36.38 5.23
C GLY A 314 11.24 -36.79 4.14
N LYS A 315 10.50 -35.88 3.57
CA LYS A 315 9.50 -36.15 2.51
C LYS A 315 9.97 -35.52 1.18
N ARG A 316 9.22 -35.80 0.11
CA ARG A 316 9.51 -35.28 -1.23
C ARG A 316 8.27 -34.58 -1.79
N VAL A 317 8.46 -33.42 -2.36
CA VAL A 317 7.46 -32.69 -3.13
C VAL A 317 7.00 -33.53 -4.33
N ALA A 318 5.71 -33.51 -4.62
CA ALA A 318 5.13 -34.24 -5.74
C ALA A 318 5.81 -33.81 -7.07
N PRO A 319 6.16 -34.77 -7.96
CA PRO A 319 6.93 -34.46 -9.19
C PRO A 319 6.22 -33.47 -10.12
N SER A 320 4.89 -33.35 -10.02
CA SER A 320 4.08 -32.42 -10.81
C SER A 320 4.09 -30.98 -10.26
N VAL A 321 4.63 -30.75 -9.05
CA VAL A 321 4.52 -29.47 -8.36
C VAL A 321 5.84 -28.71 -8.35
N SER A 322 5.81 -27.44 -8.75
CA SER A 322 6.89 -26.49 -8.52
C SER A 322 6.68 -25.79 -7.16
N LEU A 323 7.48 -26.15 -6.16
CA LEU A 323 7.45 -25.51 -4.84
C LEU A 323 8.55 -24.44 -4.72
N THR A 324 8.17 -23.24 -4.29
CA THR A 324 9.10 -22.16 -3.94
C THR A 324 8.86 -21.63 -2.54
N ILE A 325 9.95 -21.23 -1.89
CA ILE A 325 9.98 -20.68 -0.54
C ILE A 325 10.70 -19.33 -0.56
N SER A 326 10.07 -18.30 0.02
CA SER A 326 10.66 -16.97 0.21
C SER A 326 10.63 -16.62 1.70
N PRO A 327 11.74 -16.77 2.45
CA PRO A 327 11.83 -16.31 3.84
C PRO A 327 11.61 -14.79 3.93
N GLY A 328 11.05 -14.30 5.03
CA GLY A 328 10.66 -12.90 5.17
C GLY A 328 11.82 -11.93 5.34
N SER A 329 12.92 -12.43 5.92
CA SER A 329 14.11 -11.61 6.17
C SER A 329 15.39 -12.46 6.16
N MET A 330 16.53 -11.78 6.07
CA MET A 330 17.84 -12.41 6.23
C MET A 330 18.00 -13.01 7.63
N GLN A 331 17.37 -12.42 8.66
CA GLN A 331 17.33 -13.00 10.00
C GLN A 331 16.65 -14.38 9.97
N VAL A 332 15.47 -14.46 9.37
CA VAL A 332 14.73 -15.73 9.22
C VAL A 332 15.55 -16.75 8.44
N LEU A 333 16.12 -16.36 7.30
CA LEU A 333 16.92 -17.25 6.45
C LEU A 333 18.15 -17.81 7.18
N ARG A 334 18.85 -16.96 7.94
CA ARG A 334 20.02 -17.40 8.73
C ARG A 334 19.62 -18.38 9.83
N MET A 335 18.58 -18.07 10.60
CA MET A 335 18.09 -18.94 11.67
C MET A 335 17.63 -20.30 11.14
N LEU A 336 16.94 -20.33 9.99
CA LEU A 336 16.60 -21.58 9.29
C LEU A 336 17.84 -22.39 8.88
N SER A 337 18.91 -21.68 8.47
CA SER A 337 20.17 -22.34 8.09
C SER A 337 20.89 -22.92 9.30
N GLU A 338 20.92 -22.20 10.41
CA GLU A 338 21.59 -22.62 11.66
C GLU A 338 20.86 -23.78 12.35
N ASP A 339 19.53 -23.78 12.32
CA ASP A 339 18.68 -24.86 12.87
C ASP A 339 18.64 -26.11 11.97
N GLY A 340 19.08 -26.02 10.72
CA GLY A 340 19.01 -27.11 9.74
C GLY A 340 17.66 -27.21 9.02
N ALA A 341 16.67 -26.42 9.38
CA ALA A 341 15.35 -26.38 8.75
C ALA A 341 15.42 -26.01 7.25
N LEU A 342 16.35 -25.15 6.86
CA LEU A 342 16.60 -24.85 5.44
C LEU A 342 17.03 -26.11 4.67
N SER A 343 17.86 -26.96 5.26
CA SER A 343 18.28 -28.25 4.65
C SER A 343 17.08 -29.18 4.43
N ASP A 344 16.17 -29.26 5.41
CA ASP A 344 14.94 -30.06 5.29
C ASP A 344 14.04 -29.55 4.15
N ILE A 345 13.87 -28.24 4.03
CA ILE A 345 13.11 -27.60 2.94
C ILE A 345 13.72 -27.91 1.57
N LEU A 346 15.02 -27.69 1.40
CA LEU A 346 15.73 -27.95 0.14
C LEU A 346 15.78 -29.43 -0.20
N GLY A 347 15.97 -30.28 0.82
CA GLY A 347 15.97 -31.74 0.68
C GLY A 347 14.65 -32.31 0.19
N ALA A 348 13.53 -31.67 0.52
CA ALA A 348 12.21 -32.02 -0.01
C ALA A 348 12.02 -31.66 -1.50
N GLY A 349 12.89 -30.82 -2.08
CA GLY A 349 12.82 -30.38 -3.48
C GLY A 349 12.24 -28.99 -3.69
N ALA A 350 12.19 -28.16 -2.65
CA ALA A 350 11.80 -26.76 -2.76
C ALA A 350 12.92 -25.91 -3.41
N ARG A 351 12.53 -24.90 -4.17
CA ARG A 351 13.42 -23.85 -4.66
C ARG A 351 13.38 -22.65 -3.71
N LEU A 352 14.55 -22.25 -3.23
CA LEU A 352 14.69 -21.04 -2.42
C LEU A 352 14.68 -19.81 -3.33
N LEU A 353 13.85 -18.83 -3.01
CA LEU A 353 13.83 -17.49 -3.59
C LEU A 353 14.44 -16.49 -2.61
N GLU A 354 14.70 -15.28 -3.09
CA GLU A 354 15.19 -14.18 -2.27
C GLU A 354 14.17 -13.77 -1.18
N CYS A 355 14.66 -13.13 -0.13
CA CYS A 355 13.86 -12.49 0.91
C CYS A 355 13.21 -11.19 0.34
N ALA A 356 12.22 -11.35 -0.54
CA ALA A 356 11.65 -10.27 -1.34
C ALA A 356 10.17 -10.46 -1.62
N CYS A 357 9.49 -9.38 -2.00
CA CYS A 357 8.05 -9.37 -2.32
C CYS A 357 7.75 -9.67 -3.80
N GLY A 358 8.76 -9.73 -4.68
CA GLY A 358 8.61 -9.90 -6.13
C GLY A 358 7.71 -11.06 -6.59
N PRO A 359 7.77 -12.26 -6.01
CA PRO A 359 6.91 -13.39 -6.40
C PRO A 359 5.41 -13.10 -6.29
N CYS A 360 4.98 -12.16 -5.45
CA CYS A 360 3.58 -11.77 -5.29
C CYS A 360 2.96 -11.23 -6.60
N ILE A 361 3.77 -10.59 -7.43
CA ILE A 361 3.38 -10.08 -8.76
C ILE A 361 3.93 -10.90 -9.92
N GLY A 362 4.44 -12.11 -9.63
CA GLY A 362 4.96 -13.02 -10.63
C GLY A 362 6.44 -12.85 -10.97
N MET A 363 7.15 -11.93 -10.34
CA MET A 363 8.60 -11.76 -10.55
C MET A 363 9.37 -12.97 -10.00
N GLY A 364 10.13 -13.63 -10.87
CA GLY A 364 10.88 -14.84 -10.54
C GLY A 364 10.06 -16.12 -10.38
N GLN A 365 8.72 -16.04 -10.27
CA GLN A 365 7.83 -17.18 -10.07
C GLN A 365 6.39 -16.88 -10.50
N SER A 366 6.15 -16.85 -11.81
CA SER A 366 4.80 -16.82 -12.40
C SER A 366 4.25 -18.25 -12.53
N PRO A 367 2.93 -18.46 -12.41
CA PRO A 367 2.31 -19.73 -12.82
C PRO A 367 2.31 -19.83 -14.36
N ASN A 368 2.32 -21.06 -14.91
CA ASN A 368 2.12 -21.26 -16.33
C ASN A 368 0.65 -21.00 -16.73
N SER A 369 0.39 -20.89 -18.04
CA SER A 369 -0.97 -20.70 -18.58
C SER A 369 -1.90 -21.83 -18.13
N GLY A 370 -3.09 -21.46 -17.62
CA GLY A 370 -4.08 -22.38 -17.11
C GLY A 370 -3.71 -23.12 -15.81
N ALA A 371 -2.58 -22.78 -15.17
CA ALA A 371 -2.11 -23.48 -13.98
C ALA A 371 -2.97 -23.20 -12.74
N VAL A 372 -2.96 -24.15 -11.81
CA VAL A 372 -3.43 -23.96 -10.44
C VAL A 372 -2.24 -23.70 -9.53
N SER A 373 -2.23 -22.51 -8.92
CA SER A 373 -1.18 -22.06 -8.00
C SER A 373 -1.72 -21.83 -6.60
N LEU A 374 -1.17 -22.53 -5.60
CA LEU A 374 -1.47 -22.27 -4.20
C LEU A 374 -0.44 -21.31 -3.63
N ARG A 375 -0.90 -20.25 -2.97
CA ARG A 375 -0.02 -19.22 -2.41
C ARG A 375 -0.41 -18.85 -0.98
N THR A 376 0.59 -18.67 -0.13
CA THR A 376 0.37 -18.13 1.22
C THR A 376 0.30 -16.61 1.23
N PHE A 377 0.21 -16.00 0.07
CA PHE A 377 0.19 -14.56 -0.17
C PHE A 377 -1.18 -13.96 0.20
N ASN A 378 -1.38 -12.69 -0.11
CA ASN A 378 -2.56 -11.92 0.31
C ASN A 378 -3.54 -11.60 -0.81
N ARG A 379 -3.15 -11.71 -2.10
CA ARG A 379 -3.97 -11.35 -3.27
C ARG A 379 -3.97 -12.43 -4.33
N ASN A 380 -5.16 -12.70 -4.87
CA ASN A 380 -5.37 -13.68 -5.93
C ASN A 380 -6.24 -13.16 -7.09
N PHE A 381 -6.25 -11.85 -7.31
CA PHE A 381 -6.96 -11.25 -8.45
C PHE A 381 -6.47 -11.83 -9.77
N GLU A 382 -7.34 -11.86 -10.78
CA GLU A 382 -7.01 -12.31 -12.13
C GLU A 382 -5.76 -11.60 -12.66
N GLY A 383 -4.81 -12.37 -13.18
CA GLY A 383 -3.54 -11.83 -13.69
C GLY A 383 -2.54 -11.31 -12.66
N ARG A 384 -2.90 -11.23 -11.37
CA ARG A 384 -2.04 -10.66 -10.31
C ARG A 384 -0.66 -11.29 -10.26
N SER A 385 -0.56 -12.59 -10.45
CA SER A 385 0.69 -13.34 -10.35
C SER A 385 1.46 -13.46 -11.69
N GLY A 386 1.12 -12.62 -12.68
CA GLY A 386 1.81 -12.54 -13.97
C GLY A 386 1.15 -13.35 -15.10
N THR A 387 0.14 -14.18 -14.81
CA THR A 387 -0.54 -15.04 -15.79
C THR A 387 -2.05 -14.87 -15.64
N ALA A 388 -2.72 -14.42 -16.70
CA ALA A 388 -4.12 -14.01 -16.64
C ALA A 388 -5.09 -15.19 -16.39
N ASP A 389 -4.84 -16.33 -17.01
CA ASP A 389 -5.70 -17.52 -16.99
C ASP A 389 -5.34 -18.53 -15.89
N ALA A 390 -4.41 -18.19 -14.99
CA ALA A 390 -4.04 -19.07 -13.88
C ALA A 390 -5.01 -18.93 -12.69
N GLY A 391 -5.45 -20.06 -12.15
CA GLY A 391 -6.24 -20.13 -10.92
C GLY A 391 -5.37 -20.01 -9.69
N VAL A 392 -5.34 -18.84 -9.06
CA VAL A 392 -4.57 -18.59 -7.82
C VAL A 392 -5.46 -18.73 -6.59
N TYR A 393 -5.05 -19.60 -5.68
CA TYR A 393 -5.71 -19.84 -4.38
C TYR A 393 -4.87 -19.25 -3.25
N LEU A 394 -5.49 -18.65 -2.25
CA LEU A 394 -4.80 -18.23 -1.03
C LEU A 394 -5.08 -19.26 0.07
N VAL A 395 -4.01 -19.79 0.65
CA VAL A 395 -4.06 -20.85 1.65
C VAL A 395 -3.04 -20.59 2.77
N SER A 396 -3.18 -21.31 3.89
CA SER A 396 -2.19 -21.31 4.96
C SER A 396 -0.89 -22.01 4.55
N PRO A 397 0.24 -21.76 5.24
CA PRO A 397 1.48 -22.50 5.05
C PRO A 397 1.31 -24.01 5.20
N GLU A 398 0.46 -24.44 6.11
CA GLU A 398 0.14 -25.85 6.40
C GLU A 398 -0.56 -26.51 5.20
N VAL A 399 -1.61 -25.87 4.67
CA VAL A 399 -2.31 -26.33 3.45
C VAL A 399 -1.38 -26.33 2.24
N ALA A 400 -0.57 -25.28 2.09
CA ALA A 400 0.39 -25.17 0.99
C ALA A 400 1.43 -26.29 1.00
N ALA A 401 2.06 -26.54 2.17
CA ALA A 401 3.07 -27.58 2.32
C ALA A 401 2.48 -29.00 2.15
N ALA A 402 1.30 -29.26 2.74
CA ALA A 402 0.59 -30.53 2.57
C ALA A 402 0.27 -30.81 1.10
N SER A 403 -0.25 -29.81 0.41
CA SER A 403 -0.61 -29.91 -1.01
C SER A 403 0.62 -30.08 -1.91
N ALA A 404 1.76 -29.46 -1.56
CA ALA A 404 3.01 -29.66 -2.28
C ALA A 404 3.49 -31.13 -2.23
N LEU A 405 3.24 -31.82 -1.14
CA LEU A 405 3.61 -33.24 -0.97
C LEU A 405 2.71 -34.17 -1.79
N THR A 406 1.42 -33.89 -1.88
CA THR A 406 0.42 -34.77 -2.52
C THR A 406 0.19 -34.49 -3.99
N GLY A 407 0.44 -33.26 -4.46
CA GLY A 407 0.17 -32.82 -5.83
C GLY A 407 -1.29 -32.39 -6.07
N VAL A 408 -2.10 -32.36 -5.02
CA VAL A 408 -3.50 -31.89 -5.03
C VAL A 408 -3.77 -30.97 -3.85
N LEU A 409 -4.79 -30.12 -3.93
CA LEU A 409 -5.23 -29.30 -2.78
C LEU A 409 -5.60 -30.26 -1.64
N THR A 410 -4.89 -30.19 -0.54
CA THR A 410 -4.94 -31.18 0.56
C THR A 410 -5.28 -30.53 1.88
N ASP A 411 -6.25 -31.09 2.58
CA ASP A 411 -6.50 -30.77 3.98
C ASP A 411 -5.33 -31.32 4.83
N PRO A 412 -4.55 -30.46 5.51
CA PRO A 412 -3.36 -30.90 6.22
C PRO A 412 -3.66 -31.85 7.39
N ARG A 413 -4.90 -31.86 7.90
CA ARG A 413 -5.34 -32.80 8.95
C ARG A 413 -5.21 -34.26 8.52
N THR A 414 -5.16 -34.55 7.22
CA THR A 414 -4.96 -35.90 6.67
C THR A 414 -3.52 -36.40 6.80
N LEU A 415 -2.57 -35.53 7.13
CA LEU A 415 -1.15 -35.90 7.31
C LEU A 415 -0.84 -36.50 8.71
N GLY A 416 -1.84 -36.56 9.60
CA GLY A 416 -1.67 -37.07 10.96
C GLY A 416 -1.47 -35.98 11.99
N GLU A 417 -0.60 -36.18 12.95
CA GLU A 417 -0.34 -35.22 14.03
C GLU A 417 0.37 -33.96 13.50
N ALA A 418 -0.10 -32.79 13.94
CA ALA A 418 0.48 -31.50 13.56
C ALA A 418 1.87 -31.32 14.21
N PRO A 419 2.86 -30.81 13.49
CA PRO A 419 4.17 -30.55 14.07
C PRO A 419 4.09 -29.46 15.14
N HIS A 420 4.71 -29.72 16.27
CA HIS A 420 4.89 -28.73 17.32
C HIS A 420 6.15 -27.90 17.03
N ILE A 421 5.99 -26.58 17.02
CA ILE A 421 7.10 -25.64 16.77
C ILE A 421 7.42 -24.92 18.07
N THR A 422 8.68 -25.00 18.46
CA THR A 422 9.21 -24.22 19.59
C THR A 422 9.96 -23.02 19.02
N MET A 423 9.54 -21.83 19.38
CA MET A 423 10.24 -20.61 19.00
C MET A 423 11.42 -20.37 19.93
N PRO A 424 12.55 -19.84 19.42
CA PRO A 424 13.68 -19.48 20.24
C PRO A 424 13.36 -18.29 21.15
N ASP A 425 13.96 -18.27 22.34
CA ASP A 425 13.84 -17.15 23.29
C ASP A 425 14.60 -15.89 22.80
N HIS A 426 15.56 -16.05 21.88
CA HIS A 426 16.37 -14.99 21.30
C HIS A 426 16.52 -15.18 19.81
N PHE A 427 16.39 -14.08 19.06
CA PHE A 427 16.63 -14.07 17.62
C PHE A 427 18.06 -13.63 17.32
N GLU A 428 18.64 -14.16 16.25
CA GLU A 428 19.95 -13.77 15.73
C GLU A 428 19.89 -12.37 15.10
N ILE A 429 20.39 -11.37 15.81
CA ILE A 429 20.35 -9.98 15.35
C ILE A 429 21.61 -9.66 14.54
N ASN A 430 21.39 -9.21 13.29
CA ASN A 430 22.47 -8.77 12.42
C ASN A 430 22.01 -7.63 11.51
N ASP A 431 22.41 -6.42 11.86
CA ASP A 431 22.03 -5.18 11.15
C ASP A 431 23.02 -4.80 10.02
N ASN A 432 23.88 -5.72 9.55
CA ASN A 432 24.88 -5.45 8.50
C ASN A 432 24.28 -5.01 7.16
N LEU A 433 23.00 -5.34 6.91
CA LEU A 433 22.26 -4.90 5.72
C LEU A 433 21.41 -3.66 5.94
N ILE A 434 21.58 -2.96 7.06
CA ILE A 434 20.91 -1.70 7.37
C ILE A 434 21.94 -0.59 7.40
N ASP A 435 21.95 0.27 6.37
CA ASP A 435 22.81 1.45 6.31
C ASP A 435 22.23 2.57 7.16
N LYS A 436 23.07 3.19 7.99
CA LYS A 436 22.70 4.38 8.76
C LYS A 436 22.78 5.63 7.88
N PRO A 437 21.94 6.64 8.13
CA PRO A 437 22.07 7.93 7.44
C PRO A 437 23.35 8.65 7.85
N ALA A 438 23.77 9.57 7.00
CA ALA A 438 24.85 10.49 7.34
C ALA A 438 24.40 11.47 8.44
N SER A 439 25.36 11.93 9.23
CA SER A 439 25.12 13.05 10.15
C SER A 439 24.71 14.31 9.37
N PRO A 440 24.06 15.31 10.00
CA PRO A 440 23.69 16.55 9.33
C PRO A 440 24.88 17.26 8.66
N GLU A 441 26.06 17.21 9.27
CA GLU A 441 27.27 17.85 8.71
C GLU A 441 27.82 17.09 7.49
N GLU A 442 27.89 15.75 7.57
CA GLU A 442 28.32 14.93 6.44
C GLU A 442 27.36 15.04 5.26
N ALA A 443 26.05 15.12 5.53
CA ALA A 443 25.00 15.20 4.52
C ALA A 443 25.12 16.43 3.61
N LYS A 444 25.68 17.55 4.10
CA LYS A 444 25.90 18.77 3.30
C LYS A 444 26.79 18.53 2.08
N ASN A 445 27.75 17.61 2.21
CA ASN A 445 28.75 17.31 1.17
C ASN A 445 28.37 16.07 0.33
N LEU A 446 27.23 15.42 0.61
CA LEU A 446 26.77 14.29 -0.16
C LEU A 446 25.94 14.73 -1.37
N GLU A 447 26.15 14.06 -2.48
CA GLU A 447 25.32 14.20 -3.67
C GLU A 447 24.32 13.05 -3.76
N ILE A 448 23.10 13.35 -4.22
CA ILE A 448 22.13 12.33 -4.60
C ILE A 448 22.45 11.90 -6.02
N VAL A 449 22.47 10.59 -6.24
CA VAL A 449 22.90 10.02 -7.53
C VAL A 449 21.65 9.65 -8.34
N TYR A 450 21.36 10.43 -9.37
CA TYR A 450 20.25 10.18 -10.29
C TYR A 450 20.69 9.26 -11.43
N GLY A 451 19.85 8.27 -11.74
CA GLY A 451 19.97 7.53 -12.99
C GLY A 451 19.42 8.36 -14.17
N PRO A 452 19.76 8.01 -15.42
CA PRO A 452 19.31 8.74 -16.60
C PRO A 452 17.78 8.80 -16.75
N ASN A 453 17.09 7.82 -16.18
CA ASN A 453 15.63 7.71 -16.19
C ASN A 453 14.93 8.42 -15.03
N ILE A 454 15.66 8.90 -14.03
CA ILE A 454 15.09 9.55 -12.84
C ILE A 454 15.07 11.07 -13.09
N LYS A 455 13.87 11.65 -13.09
CA LYS A 455 13.65 13.08 -13.39
C LYS A 455 12.89 13.76 -12.25
N PRO A 456 13.10 15.06 -12.02
CA PRO A 456 12.32 15.81 -11.02
C PRO A 456 10.82 15.68 -11.25
N VAL A 457 10.07 15.62 -10.14
CA VAL A 457 8.60 15.64 -10.19
C VAL A 457 8.14 17.04 -10.61
N PRO A 458 7.17 17.14 -11.55
CA PRO A 458 6.55 18.42 -11.86
C PRO A 458 5.83 18.96 -10.63
N ASN A 459 5.99 20.27 -10.39
CA ASN A 459 5.31 20.98 -9.33
C ASN A 459 4.48 22.11 -9.94
N GLY A 460 3.26 22.32 -9.41
CA GLY A 460 2.38 23.38 -9.88
C GLY A 460 2.87 24.77 -9.47
N ASP A 461 2.47 25.79 -10.22
CA ASP A 461 2.60 27.18 -9.79
C ASP A 461 1.39 27.56 -8.93
N ALA A 462 1.55 28.54 -8.05
CA ALA A 462 0.44 29.11 -7.32
C ALA A 462 -0.72 29.49 -8.28
N LEU A 463 -1.96 29.24 -7.84
CA LEU A 463 -3.13 29.53 -8.67
C LEU A 463 -3.10 31.00 -9.14
N PRO A 464 -3.13 31.27 -10.45
CA PRO A 464 -3.14 32.64 -10.97
C PRO A 464 -4.51 33.33 -10.70
N GLU A 465 -4.56 34.64 -10.86
CA GLU A 465 -5.82 35.41 -10.73
C GLU A 465 -6.88 34.92 -11.72
N SER A 466 -6.49 34.57 -12.94
CA SER A 466 -7.36 34.02 -13.97
C SER A 466 -6.68 32.89 -14.72
N ILE A 467 -7.46 31.93 -15.21
CA ILE A 467 -6.99 30.85 -16.08
C ILE A 467 -7.54 31.11 -17.49
N GLU A 468 -6.67 31.35 -18.44
CA GLU A 468 -7.00 31.36 -19.87
C GLU A 468 -6.30 30.17 -20.53
N ALA A 469 -7.05 29.30 -21.17
CA ALA A 469 -6.53 28.08 -21.77
C ALA A 469 -7.42 27.55 -22.89
N GLU A 470 -6.85 26.70 -23.76
CA GLU A 470 -7.55 26.02 -24.83
C GLU A 470 -8.09 24.66 -24.35
N VAL A 471 -9.25 24.25 -24.87
CA VAL A 471 -9.74 22.87 -24.71
C VAL A 471 -8.88 21.93 -25.54
N VAL A 472 -7.86 21.35 -24.91
CA VAL A 472 -6.91 20.44 -25.60
C VAL A 472 -7.48 19.03 -25.79
N LEU A 473 -8.51 18.67 -24.99
CA LEU A 473 -9.15 17.37 -25.08
C LEU A 473 -10.61 17.45 -24.59
N LYS A 474 -11.53 16.80 -25.35
CA LYS A 474 -12.90 16.50 -24.90
C LYS A 474 -13.09 14.99 -24.94
N VAL A 475 -13.50 14.40 -23.82
CA VAL A 475 -13.70 12.95 -23.66
C VAL A 475 -15.07 12.64 -23.05
N GLY A 476 -15.60 11.47 -23.35
CA GLY A 476 -16.91 11.00 -22.88
C GLY A 476 -16.93 10.55 -21.42
N ASP A 477 -17.95 9.75 -21.12
CA ASP A 477 -18.16 9.17 -19.79
C ASP A 477 -17.18 8.02 -19.47
N ASN A 478 -17.01 7.73 -18.18
CA ASN A 478 -16.24 6.58 -17.67
C ASN A 478 -14.76 6.53 -18.10
N ILE A 479 -14.14 7.70 -18.22
CA ILE A 479 -12.69 7.75 -18.41
C ILE A 479 -11.97 7.17 -17.19
N THR A 480 -11.16 6.15 -17.42
CA THR A 480 -10.38 5.49 -16.37
C THR A 480 -9.01 6.13 -16.18
N THR A 481 -8.37 5.88 -15.04
CA THR A 481 -6.98 6.26 -14.83
C THR A 481 -6.02 5.58 -15.83
N ASP A 482 -6.41 4.44 -16.43
CA ASP A 482 -5.65 3.78 -17.52
C ASP A 482 -5.80 4.49 -18.88
N HIS A 483 -6.94 5.10 -19.16
CA HIS A 483 -7.09 5.98 -20.31
C HIS A 483 -6.23 7.23 -20.18
N ILE A 484 -6.15 7.81 -18.96
CA ILE A 484 -5.35 9.01 -18.68
C ILE A 484 -3.87 8.68 -18.75
N MET A 485 -3.44 7.65 -17.99
CA MET A 485 -2.05 7.24 -17.92
C MET A 485 -1.94 5.72 -17.77
N PRO A 486 -1.61 4.99 -18.85
CA PRO A 486 -1.45 3.54 -18.81
C PRO A 486 -0.39 3.09 -17.80
N ALA A 487 -0.58 1.92 -17.19
CA ALA A 487 0.34 1.34 -16.19
C ALA A 487 0.76 -0.10 -16.51
N GLY A 488 0.89 -0.45 -17.79
CA GLY A 488 1.38 -1.77 -18.21
C GLY A 488 2.86 -2.00 -17.87
N ALA A 489 3.29 -3.25 -17.87
CA ALA A 489 4.66 -3.68 -17.54
C ALA A 489 5.76 -2.92 -18.31
N LYS A 490 5.48 -2.50 -19.55
CA LYS A 490 6.40 -1.71 -20.38
C LYS A 490 6.59 -0.26 -19.91
N ILE A 491 5.67 0.28 -19.11
CA ILE A 491 5.65 1.68 -18.67
C ILE A 491 6.12 1.79 -17.22
N LEU A 492 5.87 0.77 -16.41
CA LEU A 492 6.22 0.74 -15.00
C LEU A 492 7.69 1.10 -14.67
N PRO A 493 8.71 0.69 -15.44
CA PRO A 493 10.10 1.08 -15.19
C PRO A 493 10.37 2.59 -15.31
N TYR A 494 9.48 3.34 -15.96
CA TYR A 494 9.63 4.78 -16.23
C TYR A 494 8.83 5.67 -15.27
N ARG A 495 8.35 5.15 -14.14
CA ARG A 495 7.51 5.91 -13.18
C ARG A 495 8.12 7.22 -12.72
N SER A 496 9.42 7.27 -12.54
CA SER A 496 10.18 8.45 -12.13
C SER A 496 10.55 9.39 -13.29
N ASN A 497 10.01 9.16 -14.50
CA ASN A 497 10.29 9.96 -15.68
C ASN A 497 8.99 10.52 -16.28
N VAL A 498 8.39 11.48 -15.59
CA VAL A 498 7.16 12.14 -16.04
C VAL A 498 7.28 12.72 -17.45
N PRO A 499 8.42 13.36 -17.86
CA PRO A 499 8.62 13.78 -19.25
C PRO A 499 8.48 12.66 -20.28
N PHE A 500 9.01 11.47 -20.00
CA PHE A 500 8.85 10.31 -20.87
C PHE A 500 7.42 9.77 -20.87
N LEU A 501 6.81 9.67 -19.67
CA LEU A 501 5.44 9.22 -19.49
C LEU A 501 4.43 10.12 -20.22
N SER A 502 4.71 11.41 -20.37
CA SER A 502 3.83 12.36 -21.03
C SER A 502 3.48 11.96 -22.48
N ASN A 503 4.35 11.20 -23.16
CA ASN A 503 4.08 10.71 -24.50
C ASN A 503 3.01 9.61 -24.56
N PHE A 504 2.59 9.07 -23.43
CA PHE A 504 1.55 8.04 -23.33
C PHE A 504 0.24 8.57 -22.75
N CYS A 505 0.23 9.83 -22.28
CA CYS A 505 -0.94 10.45 -21.69
C CYS A 505 -2.09 10.53 -22.70
N PHE A 506 -3.26 10.02 -22.33
CA PHE A 506 -4.46 9.96 -23.16
C PHE A 506 -4.28 9.35 -24.56
N LYS A 507 -3.21 8.62 -24.79
CA LYS A 507 -2.89 8.07 -26.13
C LYS A 507 -3.98 7.18 -26.71
N GLN A 508 -4.81 6.56 -25.87
CA GLN A 508 -5.97 5.77 -26.29
C GLN A 508 -7.17 6.63 -26.72
N CYS A 509 -7.23 7.87 -26.27
CA CYS A 509 -8.32 8.81 -26.57
C CYS A 509 -7.95 9.77 -27.71
N ASP A 510 -6.70 10.23 -27.72
CA ASP A 510 -6.12 11.14 -28.72
C ASP A 510 -4.63 10.83 -28.87
N GLU A 511 -4.25 10.29 -30.00
CA GLU A 511 -2.86 9.85 -30.28
C GLU A 511 -1.85 11.01 -30.22
N ASN A 512 -2.31 12.25 -30.50
CA ASN A 512 -1.50 13.46 -30.54
C ASN A 512 -1.70 14.36 -29.31
N PHE A 513 -2.35 13.88 -28.23
CA PHE A 513 -2.68 14.70 -27.06
C PHE A 513 -1.47 15.46 -26.48
N ALA A 514 -0.36 14.75 -26.26
CA ALA A 514 0.86 15.36 -25.71
C ALA A 514 1.42 16.48 -26.60
N GLU A 515 1.29 16.35 -27.91
CA GLU A 515 1.73 17.36 -28.88
C GLU A 515 0.79 18.58 -28.88
N HIS A 516 -0.51 18.33 -28.85
CA HIS A 516 -1.52 19.41 -28.74
C HIS A 516 -1.29 20.24 -27.46
N CYS A 517 -1.02 19.58 -26.32
CA CYS A 517 -0.73 20.28 -25.07
C CYS A 517 0.53 21.14 -25.18
N LYS A 518 1.61 20.64 -25.80
CA LYS A 518 2.86 21.39 -25.99
C LYS A 518 2.66 22.62 -26.87
N GLN A 519 1.79 22.53 -27.89
CA GLN A 519 1.47 23.66 -28.78
C GLN A 519 0.59 24.69 -28.09
N ALA A 520 -0.42 24.25 -27.32
CA ALA A 520 -1.33 25.14 -26.59
C ALA A 520 -0.64 25.83 -25.37
N GLY A 521 0.36 25.18 -24.76
CA GLY A 521 1.08 25.66 -23.57
C GLY A 521 0.27 25.60 -22.29
N LYS A 522 -1.02 25.97 -22.34
CA LYS A 522 -1.99 25.83 -21.23
C LYS A 522 -3.26 25.14 -21.75
N GLY A 523 -3.70 24.12 -21.04
CA GLY A 523 -4.85 23.31 -21.46
C GLY A 523 -5.92 23.17 -20.40
N ILE A 524 -7.16 23.00 -20.88
CA ILE A 524 -8.31 22.52 -20.11
C ILE A 524 -8.78 21.22 -20.75
N ILE A 525 -9.12 20.24 -19.89
CA ILE A 525 -9.75 18.99 -20.31
C ILE A 525 -11.23 19.04 -19.98
N ILE A 526 -12.08 18.68 -20.95
CA ILE A 526 -13.53 18.54 -20.78
C ILE A 526 -13.87 17.05 -20.73
N GLY A 527 -14.52 16.60 -19.67
CA GLY A 527 -14.86 15.19 -19.45
C GLY A 527 -16.36 14.95 -19.20
N GLY A 528 -16.80 13.74 -19.45
CA GLY A 528 -18.15 13.27 -19.14
C GLY A 528 -18.32 12.88 -17.67
N SER A 529 -19.23 11.94 -17.42
CA SER A 529 -19.53 11.43 -16.08
C SER A 529 -18.48 10.42 -15.60
N ASN A 530 -18.27 10.35 -14.26
CA ASN A 530 -17.40 9.38 -13.61
C ASN A 530 -15.95 9.41 -14.15
N TYR A 531 -15.41 10.62 -14.34
CA TYR A 531 -14.06 10.82 -14.85
C TYR A 531 -13.00 10.42 -13.82
N GLY A 532 -12.00 9.66 -14.26
CA GLY A 532 -10.88 9.21 -13.44
C GLY A 532 -11.16 7.97 -12.59
N GLN A 533 -12.15 7.14 -12.96
CA GLN A 533 -12.42 5.88 -12.26
C GLN A 533 -11.24 4.90 -12.36
N GLY A 534 -11.10 4.02 -11.36
CA GLY A 534 -10.10 2.96 -11.33
C GLY A 534 -9.06 3.11 -10.21
N SER A 535 -7.82 2.76 -10.48
CA SER A 535 -6.74 2.74 -9.49
C SER A 535 -6.36 4.15 -9.02
N SER A 536 -5.95 4.25 -7.75
CA SER A 536 -5.37 5.47 -7.18
C SER A 536 -3.98 5.73 -7.77
N ARG A 537 -3.92 6.46 -8.90
CA ARG A 537 -2.66 6.79 -9.60
C ARG A 537 -2.44 8.29 -9.61
N GLU A 538 -1.45 8.73 -8.86
CA GLU A 538 -1.01 10.13 -8.87
C GLU A 538 -0.50 10.59 -10.24
N HIS A 539 0.14 9.69 -11.02
CA HIS A 539 0.58 9.96 -12.40
C HIS A 539 -0.55 10.42 -13.32
N ALA A 540 -1.80 10.00 -13.06
CA ALA A 540 -2.96 10.47 -13.81
C ALA A 540 -3.30 11.96 -13.57
N ALA A 541 -2.66 12.59 -12.58
CA ALA A 541 -2.71 14.03 -12.34
C ALA A 541 -1.36 14.70 -12.63
N LEU A 542 -0.23 14.09 -12.23
CA LEU A 542 1.12 14.67 -12.43
C LEU A 542 1.50 14.78 -13.91
N VAL A 543 1.11 13.81 -14.74
CA VAL A 543 1.45 13.85 -16.17
C VAL A 543 0.64 14.94 -16.91
N PRO A 544 -0.69 15.07 -16.73
CA PRO A 544 -1.43 16.24 -17.21
C PRO A 544 -0.87 17.57 -16.70
N LEU A 545 -0.51 17.68 -15.42
CA LEU A 545 0.14 18.88 -14.88
C LEU A 545 1.40 19.24 -15.66
N TYR A 546 2.29 18.26 -15.89
CA TYR A 546 3.51 18.44 -16.68
C TYR A 546 3.22 18.92 -18.10
N LEU A 547 2.13 18.47 -18.71
CA LEU A 547 1.66 18.89 -20.02
C LEU A 547 0.95 20.25 -20.03
N GLY A 548 0.88 20.95 -18.90
CA GLY A 548 0.33 22.29 -18.79
C GLY A 548 -1.18 22.36 -18.57
N ILE A 549 -1.83 21.24 -18.19
CA ILE A 549 -3.24 21.25 -17.82
C ILE A 549 -3.44 22.06 -16.54
N LYS A 550 -4.35 23.04 -16.58
CA LYS A 550 -4.67 23.93 -15.46
C LYS A 550 -5.99 23.60 -14.78
N SER A 551 -6.93 23.05 -15.52
CA SER A 551 -8.25 22.67 -15.01
C SER A 551 -8.78 21.44 -15.74
N VAL A 552 -9.59 20.66 -15.05
CA VAL A 552 -10.41 19.58 -15.62
C VAL A 552 -11.87 19.88 -15.27
N ILE A 553 -12.73 19.95 -16.26
CA ILE A 553 -14.15 20.29 -16.10
C ILE A 553 -14.99 19.11 -16.60
N THR A 554 -15.85 18.57 -15.75
CA THR A 554 -16.55 17.30 -16.05
C THR A 554 -18.02 17.35 -15.63
N LYS A 555 -18.81 16.34 -16.05
CA LYS A 555 -20.14 16.12 -15.47
C LYS A 555 -20.05 15.58 -14.04
N SER A 556 -19.09 14.68 -13.77
CA SER A 556 -18.78 14.19 -12.42
C SER A 556 -17.40 13.51 -12.35
N PHE A 557 -16.80 13.47 -11.16
CA PHE A 557 -15.50 12.82 -10.90
C PHE A 557 -15.63 11.53 -10.12
N ALA A 558 -14.68 10.60 -10.34
CA ALA A 558 -14.34 9.60 -9.35
C ALA A 558 -13.58 10.27 -8.18
N ARG A 559 -14.01 10.01 -6.94
CA ARG A 559 -13.55 10.71 -5.73
C ARG A 559 -12.03 10.77 -5.57
N ILE A 560 -11.35 9.62 -5.74
CA ILE A 560 -9.89 9.52 -5.56
C ILE A 560 -9.15 10.37 -6.60
N HIS A 561 -9.60 10.36 -7.84
CA HIS A 561 -8.93 11.12 -8.90
C HIS A 561 -9.11 12.63 -8.71
N GLN A 562 -10.29 13.08 -8.26
CA GLN A 562 -10.50 14.48 -7.89
C GLN A 562 -9.52 14.94 -6.83
N ALA A 563 -9.29 14.13 -5.79
CA ALA A 563 -8.30 14.42 -4.77
C ALA A 563 -6.87 14.51 -5.34
N ASN A 564 -6.51 13.61 -6.27
CA ASN A 564 -5.20 13.65 -6.93
C ASN A 564 -5.01 14.90 -7.79
N LEU A 565 -6.05 15.37 -8.49
CA LEU A 565 -6.00 16.63 -9.23
C LEU A 565 -5.75 17.83 -8.30
N ILE A 566 -6.49 17.91 -7.18
CA ILE A 566 -6.29 18.92 -6.14
C ILE A 566 -4.86 18.90 -5.61
N ASN A 567 -4.36 17.72 -5.24
CA ASN A 567 -3.01 17.55 -4.72
C ASN A 567 -1.92 17.94 -5.74
N ALA A 568 -2.19 17.77 -7.02
CA ALA A 568 -1.30 18.20 -8.11
C ALA A 568 -1.41 19.71 -8.42
N GLY A 569 -2.43 20.42 -7.90
CA GLY A 569 -2.68 21.82 -8.20
C GLY A 569 -3.48 22.05 -9.49
N ILE A 570 -4.14 21.02 -10.02
CA ILE A 570 -5.11 21.13 -11.13
C ILE A 570 -6.50 21.33 -10.55
N VAL A 571 -7.19 22.39 -10.97
CA VAL A 571 -8.51 22.71 -10.40
C VAL A 571 -9.62 21.87 -11.03
N PRO A 572 -10.32 20.99 -10.26
CA PRO A 572 -11.41 20.18 -10.78
C PRO A 572 -12.76 20.90 -10.59
N PHE A 573 -13.50 21.11 -11.67
CA PHE A 573 -14.86 21.67 -11.65
C PHE A 573 -15.87 20.67 -12.23
N THR A 574 -17.13 20.80 -11.81
CA THR A 574 -18.25 20.15 -12.48
C THR A 574 -19.18 21.18 -13.09
N PHE A 575 -19.85 20.82 -14.20
CA PHE A 575 -20.89 21.67 -14.77
C PHE A 575 -22.07 21.78 -13.81
N ALA A 576 -22.60 22.98 -13.62
CA ALA A 576 -23.86 23.19 -12.90
C ALA A 576 -25.06 22.61 -13.70
N ASP A 577 -25.04 22.79 -15.01
CA ASP A 577 -25.92 22.08 -15.95
C ASP A 577 -25.10 21.09 -16.78
N PRO A 578 -25.29 19.76 -16.62
CA PRO A 578 -24.57 18.75 -17.42
C PRO A 578 -24.74 18.91 -18.93
N ALA A 579 -25.76 19.59 -19.43
CA ALA A 579 -26.00 19.86 -20.85
C ALA A 579 -24.96 20.83 -21.43
N ASP A 580 -24.33 21.68 -20.62
CA ASP A 580 -23.28 22.61 -21.07
C ASP A 580 -22.05 21.87 -21.62
N TYR A 581 -21.84 20.64 -21.19
CA TYR A 581 -20.79 19.77 -21.76
C TYR A 581 -20.90 19.65 -23.28
N ASP A 582 -22.11 19.52 -23.82
CA ASP A 582 -22.33 19.30 -25.25
C ASP A 582 -22.01 20.54 -26.09
N ARG A 583 -22.03 21.71 -25.48
CA ARG A 583 -21.81 23.03 -26.12
C ARG A 583 -20.34 23.42 -26.27
N ILE A 584 -19.42 22.75 -25.53
CA ILE A 584 -17.98 23.01 -25.58
C ILE A 584 -17.32 22.04 -26.52
N GLU A 585 -16.36 22.49 -27.33
CA GLU A 585 -15.64 21.67 -28.29
C GLU A 585 -14.13 21.75 -28.07
N LYS A 586 -13.40 20.72 -28.55
CA LYS A 586 -11.94 20.78 -28.60
C LYS A 586 -11.49 21.95 -29.46
N GLY A 587 -10.53 22.73 -28.98
CA GLY A 587 -10.02 23.95 -29.63
C GLY A 587 -10.72 25.24 -29.16
N ASP A 588 -11.84 25.15 -28.42
CA ASP A 588 -12.44 26.36 -27.81
C ASP A 588 -11.46 27.01 -26.83
N LYS A 589 -11.42 28.34 -26.82
CA LYS A 589 -10.67 29.14 -25.84
C LYS A 589 -11.59 29.46 -24.68
N LEU A 590 -11.14 29.09 -23.50
CA LEU A 590 -11.92 29.24 -22.28
C LEU A 590 -11.18 30.13 -21.28
N ALA A 591 -11.94 30.93 -20.53
CA ALA A 591 -11.43 31.76 -19.45
C ALA A 591 -12.22 31.53 -18.14
N LEU A 592 -11.48 31.52 -17.04
CA LEU A 592 -11.97 31.53 -15.66
C LEU A 592 -11.43 32.78 -14.98
N ASP A 593 -12.18 33.89 -15.14
CA ASP A 593 -11.76 35.20 -14.61
C ASP A 593 -11.94 35.27 -13.09
N GLY A 594 -10.98 35.88 -12.39
CA GLY A 594 -11.02 36.05 -10.94
C GLY A 594 -11.10 34.74 -10.14
N ILE A 595 -10.61 33.63 -10.72
CA ILE A 595 -10.80 32.29 -10.13
C ILE A 595 -10.08 32.13 -8.78
N ARG A 596 -8.96 32.82 -8.58
CA ARG A 596 -8.24 32.81 -7.31
C ARG A 596 -9.12 33.37 -6.19
N GLU A 597 -9.67 34.58 -6.39
CA GLU A 597 -10.57 35.23 -5.42
C GLU A 597 -11.85 34.41 -5.21
N THR A 598 -12.40 33.81 -6.29
CA THR A 598 -13.58 32.95 -6.24
C THR A 598 -13.37 31.73 -5.34
N ILE A 599 -12.23 31.05 -5.45
CA ILE A 599 -11.91 29.88 -4.61
C ILE A 599 -11.64 30.29 -3.17
N GLU A 600 -10.88 31.36 -2.97
CA GLU A 600 -10.52 31.89 -1.65
C GLU A 600 -11.76 32.25 -0.83
N ASN A 601 -12.67 33.05 -1.42
CA ASN A 601 -13.85 33.59 -0.75
C ASN A 601 -15.11 32.72 -0.86
N GLY A 602 -15.11 31.66 -1.69
CA GLY A 602 -16.26 30.77 -1.87
C GLY A 602 -17.34 31.34 -2.80
N GLY A 603 -16.95 32.01 -3.88
CA GLY A 603 -17.83 32.60 -4.86
C GLY A 603 -18.38 31.63 -5.92
N GLU A 604 -19.17 32.16 -6.85
CA GLU A 604 -19.68 31.44 -8.03
C GLU A 604 -18.59 31.38 -9.11
N ALA A 605 -18.24 30.18 -9.57
CA ALA A 605 -17.29 29.99 -10.65
C ALA A 605 -18.03 30.05 -12.00
N VAL A 606 -17.56 30.89 -12.90
CA VAL A 606 -18.12 31.06 -14.24
C VAL A 606 -17.04 30.79 -15.28
N LEU A 607 -17.33 29.85 -16.18
CA LEU A 607 -16.50 29.54 -17.34
C LEU A 607 -16.99 30.36 -18.53
N LYS A 608 -16.11 31.13 -19.09
CA LYS A 608 -16.38 31.89 -20.33
C LYS A 608 -15.80 31.18 -21.52
N ASN A 609 -16.59 30.90 -22.53
CA ASN A 609 -16.11 30.41 -23.83
C ASN A 609 -15.94 31.58 -24.77
N GLU A 610 -14.72 32.04 -24.92
CA GLU A 610 -14.41 33.21 -25.78
C GLU A 610 -14.58 32.92 -27.26
N THR A 611 -14.48 31.64 -27.68
CA THR A 611 -14.67 31.25 -29.08
C THR A 611 -16.12 31.39 -29.52
N LYS A 612 -17.07 31.10 -28.60
CA LYS A 612 -18.50 31.07 -28.90
C LYS A 612 -19.28 32.23 -28.27
N ASP A 613 -18.60 33.09 -27.50
CA ASP A 613 -19.21 34.17 -26.70
C ASP A 613 -20.33 33.68 -25.76
N GLU A 614 -20.09 32.58 -25.07
CA GLU A 614 -21.00 31.93 -24.14
C GLU A 614 -20.40 31.85 -22.74
N SER A 615 -21.25 31.71 -21.72
CA SER A 615 -20.80 31.53 -20.34
C SER A 615 -21.55 30.40 -19.66
N TYR A 616 -20.85 29.63 -18.82
CA TYR A 616 -21.39 28.45 -18.14
C TYR A 616 -21.09 28.54 -16.65
N LYS A 617 -22.03 28.12 -15.81
CA LYS A 617 -21.83 28.03 -14.37
C LYS A 617 -21.14 26.72 -14.02
N LEU A 618 -20.17 26.81 -13.13
CA LEU A 618 -19.46 25.66 -12.60
C LEU A 618 -19.73 25.46 -11.12
N CYS A 619 -19.70 24.20 -10.69
CA CYS A 619 -19.79 23.81 -9.29
C CYS A 619 -18.44 23.28 -8.80
N TYR A 620 -18.15 23.53 -7.53
CA TYR A 620 -17.05 22.95 -6.79
C TYR A 620 -17.40 22.85 -5.30
N SER A 621 -16.79 21.88 -4.61
CA SER A 621 -16.96 21.71 -3.17
C SER A 621 -15.61 21.34 -2.58
N PHE A 622 -14.84 22.37 -2.18
CA PHE A 622 -13.53 22.19 -1.57
C PHE A 622 -13.60 22.47 -0.07
N SER A 623 -12.98 21.58 0.74
CA SER A 623 -12.72 21.90 2.15
C SER A 623 -11.76 23.08 2.27
N GLY A 624 -11.69 23.72 3.45
CA GLY A 624 -10.74 24.81 3.68
C GLY A 624 -9.31 24.43 3.29
N ARG A 625 -8.84 23.26 3.72
CA ARG A 625 -7.52 22.73 3.36
C ARG A 625 -7.36 22.50 1.84
N GLN A 626 -8.36 21.98 1.16
CA GLN A 626 -8.30 21.79 -0.30
C GLN A 626 -8.18 23.10 -1.05
N LYS A 627 -8.87 24.17 -0.58
CA LYS A 627 -8.71 25.52 -1.13
C LYS A 627 -7.26 25.99 -0.98
N ASP A 628 -6.69 25.85 0.21
CA ASP A 628 -5.30 26.25 0.49
C ASP A 628 -4.30 25.50 -0.41
N ILE A 629 -4.51 24.19 -0.61
CA ILE A 629 -3.69 23.36 -1.52
C ILE A 629 -3.77 23.89 -2.96
N ILE A 630 -4.97 24.16 -3.46
CA ILE A 630 -5.17 24.67 -4.82
C ILE A 630 -4.53 26.06 -4.97
N LEU A 631 -4.73 26.95 -4.00
CA LEU A 631 -4.17 28.31 -4.00
C LEU A 631 -2.65 28.29 -4.01
N ALA A 632 -2.03 27.35 -3.30
CA ALA A 632 -0.57 27.14 -3.28
C ALA A 632 -0.03 26.50 -4.58
N GLY A 633 -0.89 25.96 -5.45
CA GLY A 633 -0.49 25.24 -6.66
C GLY A 633 -0.15 23.77 -6.43
N GLY A 634 -0.69 23.16 -5.38
CA GLY A 634 -0.58 21.76 -5.06
C GLY A 634 -0.06 21.47 -3.64
N LEU A 635 -0.21 20.22 -3.23
CA LEU A 635 0.09 19.77 -1.87
C LEU A 635 1.56 19.94 -1.48
N LEU A 636 2.49 19.74 -2.41
CA LEU A 636 3.93 19.92 -2.15
C LEU A 636 4.27 21.37 -1.81
N ASN A 637 3.71 22.32 -2.54
CA ASN A 637 3.88 23.76 -2.27
C ASN A 637 3.22 24.15 -0.94
N TYR A 638 1.97 23.72 -0.73
CA TYR A 638 1.24 23.94 0.52
C TYR A 638 2.03 23.44 1.74
N THR A 639 2.56 22.22 1.66
CA THR A 639 3.38 21.65 2.74
C THR A 639 4.68 22.45 2.94
N ARG A 640 5.37 22.86 1.87
CA ARG A 640 6.55 23.69 1.95
C ARG A 640 6.30 25.05 2.63
N GLU A 641 5.16 25.67 2.35
CA GLU A 641 4.81 26.99 2.89
C GLU A 641 4.39 26.91 4.36
N SER A 642 3.70 25.83 4.76
CA SER A 642 3.32 25.61 6.15
C SER A 642 4.50 25.29 7.08
N HIS A 643 5.68 25.03 6.53
CA HIS A 643 6.92 24.75 7.29
C HIS A 643 7.93 25.91 7.30
N LYS A 644 7.59 27.05 6.68
CA LYS A 644 8.35 28.30 6.80
C LYS A 644 7.94 29.06 8.06
#